data_3a8c90604c7346ddd30653bef14c9fc8
#
_entry.id   3a8c90604c7346ddd30653bef14c9fc8
#
_cell.length_a   1.000
_cell.length_b   1.000
_cell.length_c   1.000
_cell.angle_alpha   90.00
_cell.angle_beta   90.00
_cell.angle_gamma   90.00
#
_symmetry.space_group_name_H-M   'P 1'
#
loop_
_entity.id
_entity.type
_entity.pdbx_description
1 polymer ?
#
loop_
_entity_poly.entity_id
_entity_poly.type
_entity_poly.pdbx_seq_one_letter_code
_entity_poly.pdbx_strand_id
1 'polypeptide(L)'
;MWLTSPLLYLLFGTVVEAINRSPYSTSVPSPQPTSFVVPTWDIQASPQDGEVLAQLSLPGADVTGWHHISTSRCTLMGCLLHAGVYDDSKLFFSDNLKSFNRSQFAVPWLYRNEFKLSTRPGQHYFLKTNGITSKADILLNGHTITTKDFQVGSYAGHDYEITELLNGGPNGLLIQVYPTDYNYDFALGFVDWNPYPPDNGTGLWRNVVVRQTGPVALDPLRVVTDFELPTGKGAANVTLMATARNLENRNLTFTAQSTVRDRSGGVPITKTQSVSLGPYQSVDISLITTLTHPSIWWPKAWGSQPLYVGKISVLMGTSNSTISDTVEQDFGIRKVTSSINSYNDTIFSINGHPFQVIGGGYSSDVFLRWDTSKFEAQAQYMLDLGHNTVRLEGKMEHPELYEVADRLGLMVLPGWECCDKWEAWQYNNDLAVKSDWAVHDYGIANASMRHEAAMLQTHPSLLGFLVGSDYWPDDNATSIYMDAFKSTNWQNPVVASASKRSYPATLGPGGMKMDGPYDWVPPNYWYDTEPSEDRLGAAFGFGSELGAGVGTPELGSLKKFLTKEDIDDLWKKPEKGLYHMSTNVSSFYDRKIYNDALWKRMGAPNSLDDYLMKAQIMDYEATRAQFEGVSAFWNKKRPATGLIYWMLNNAWPSLHWNLFDYYMRPAGSYFGAKVGARQEHVAFNYVTKELYLINHSIDRRGPRTVQVDIVGLHGEKLASTRVETRTEPNKSKPVHKLSPLRRATDVDFLRVVLTDEEGQTLSRSVYWIAKTIDQLDWVNSDWFYTPVSRYANYSALNQLQPAQVTTTVISTKGGINGSDGHNVLLENCSSVPAFFVSLNLVDGADGDVLPVFWSDNYVTLLPHEKLSLSVKSQTKGAAAVQVRGKNVSPEKVALK
;
A
#
# COMPACT_ATOMS: atom_id res chain seq x y z
N MET A 1 -15.69 -16.32 61.12
CA MET A 1 -15.22 -14.98 61.50
C MET A 1 -14.94 -14.20 60.26
N TRP A 2 -15.79 -13.27 60.02
CA TRP A 2 -15.92 -12.43 58.79
C TRP A 2 -14.75 -11.48 58.59
N LEU A 3 -14.34 -11.23 57.36
CA LEU A 3 -13.94 -9.91 56.89
C LEU A 3 -14.05 -9.87 55.38
N THR A 4 -14.99 -9.09 54.94
CA THR A 4 -15.31 -8.64 53.57
C THR A 4 -14.34 -7.57 53.12
N SER A 5 -13.91 -7.63 51.88
CA SER A 5 -13.31 -6.49 51.14
C SER A 5 -14.20 -6.12 49.95
N PRO A 6 -14.46 -4.84 49.70
CA PRO A 6 -15.36 -4.42 48.65
C PRO A 6 -14.64 -4.28 47.27
N LEU A 7 -15.31 -4.78 46.25
CA LEU A 7 -15.01 -4.51 44.83
C LEU A 7 -15.26 -3.01 44.53
N LEU A 8 -14.24 -2.36 44.02
CA LEU A 8 -14.35 -1.02 43.47
C LEU A 8 -14.71 -1.16 41.98
N TYR A 9 -15.97 -0.91 41.62
CA TYR A 9 -16.41 -0.70 40.23
C TYR A 9 -15.95 0.68 39.79
N LEU A 10 -14.97 0.74 38.86
CA LEU A 10 -14.66 1.93 38.08
C LEU A 10 -15.63 1.99 36.88
N LEU A 11 -16.66 2.78 37.01
CA LEU A 11 -17.49 3.28 35.92
C LEU A 11 -16.64 4.21 35.05
N PHE A 12 -16.24 3.74 33.86
CA PHE A 12 -15.83 4.65 32.79
C PHE A 12 -17.08 5.30 32.20
N GLY A 13 -17.46 6.42 32.78
CA GLY A 13 -18.38 7.36 32.18
C GLY A 13 -17.69 7.99 30.96
N THR A 14 -18.25 7.80 29.79
CA THR A 14 -17.93 8.61 28.62
C THR A 14 -18.35 10.05 28.92
N VAL A 15 -17.41 10.84 29.42
CA VAL A 15 -17.54 12.29 29.39
C VAL A 15 -17.28 12.70 27.95
N VAL A 16 -18.34 12.98 27.22
CA VAL A 16 -18.26 13.85 26.04
C VAL A 16 -17.92 15.24 26.57
N GLU A 17 -16.65 15.54 26.76
CA GLU A 17 -16.22 16.92 26.95
C GLU A 17 -16.56 17.68 25.67
N ALA A 18 -17.53 18.55 25.80
CA ALA A 18 -17.70 19.65 24.86
C ALA A 18 -16.35 20.39 24.86
N ILE A 19 -15.56 20.17 23.80
CA ILE A 19 -14.31 20.88 23.58
C ILE A 19 -14.69 22.36 23.48
N ASN A 20 -14.47 23.12 24.55
CA ASN A 20 -14.45 24.58 24.50
C ASN A 20 -13.35 24.94 23.51
N ARG A 21 -13.74 25.29 22.28
CA ARG A 21 -12.86 25.72 21.21
C ARG A 21 -12.15 27.00 21.65
N SER A 22 -10.94 26.87 22.19
CA SER A 22 -10.01 28.00 22.17
C SER A 22 -9.65 28.19 20.70
N PRO A 23 -9.83 29.39 20.12
CA PRO A 23 -9.49 29.67 18.73
C PRO A 23 -7.98 29.59 18.44
N TYR A 24 -7.16 29.25 19.43
CA TYR A 24 -5.72 29.27 19.33
C TYR A 24 -5.08 27.97 19.73
N SER A 25 -4.17 27.46 18.89
CA SER A 25 -3.22 26.41 19.33
C SER A 25 -2.27 27.01 20.36
N THR A 26 -2.26 26.46 21.58
CA THR A 26 -1.36 26.95 22.65
C THR A 26 -0.29 25.92 22.93
N SER A 27 1.00 26.25 22.67
CA SER A 27 2.12 25.53 23.25
C SER A 27 2.60 26.24 24.51
N VAL A 28 2.73 25.51 25.63
CA VAL A 28 3.39 26.03 26.83
C VAL A 28 4.89 26.02 26.56
N PRO A 29 5.62 27.14 26.78
CA PRO A 29 7.07 27.15 26.57
C PRO A 29 7.73 26.12 27.47
N SER A 30 8.46 25.17 26.90
CA SER A 30 9.29 24.22 27.62
C SER A 30 10.76 24.67 27.56
N PRO A 31 11.57 24.46 28.61
CA PRO A 31 13.01 24.61 28.49
C PRO A 31 13.65 23.49 27.65
N GLN A 32 12.89 22.49 27.25
CA GLN A 32 13.28 21.38 26.40
C GLN A 32 12.90 21.69 24.94
N PRO A 33 13.63 21.14 23.96
CA PRO A 33 13.21 21.19 22.55
C PRO A 33 11.80 20.63 22.40
N THR A 34 10.97 21.35 21.67
CA THR A 34 9.57 20.95 21.42
C THR A 34 9.22 21.16 19.96
N SER A 35 8.22 20.44 19.49
CA SER A 35 7.61 20.69 18.20
C SER A 35 6.10 20.47 18.30
N PHE A 36 5.34 21.21 17.51
CA PHE A 36 3.92 20.94 17.34
C PHE A 36 3.52 21.08 15.87
N VAL A 37 2.60 20.24 15.45
CA VAL A 37 1.99 20.32 14.13
C VAL A 37 0.95 21.43 14.15
N VAL A 38 0.91 22.26 13.11
CA VAL A 38 -0.19 23.24 12.94
C VAL A 38 -1.49 22.45 12.74
N PRO A 39 -2.45 22.52 13.69
CA PRO A 39 -3.49 21.50 13.79
C PRO A 39 -4.71 21.74 12.90
N THR A 40 -4.94 23.00 12.48
CA THR A 40 -6.15 23.44 11.79
C THR A 40 -5.83 24.53 10.79
N TRP A 41 -6.72 24.74 9.84
CA TRP A 41 -6.59 25.78 8.83
C TRP A 41 -7.92 26.47 8.56
N ASP A 42 -7.88 27.76 8.29
CA ASP A 42 -8.95 28.50 7.64
C ASP A 42 -8.53 28.71 6.18
N ILE A 43 -9.35 28.30 5.22
CA ILE A 43 -9.00 28.37 3.80
C ILE A 43 -9.99 29.22 2.99
N GLN A 44 -9.45 29.96 2.00
CA GLN A 44 -10.23 30.74 1.05
C GLN A 44 -9.42 30.96 -0.23
N ALA A 45 -10.12 31.27 -1.34
CA ALA A 45 -9.47 31.72 -2.57
C ALA A 45 -8.73 33.06 -2.33
N SER A 46 -7.52 33.21 -2.87
CA SER A 46 -6.67 34.35 -2.64
C SER A 46 -7.18 35.59 -3.39
N PRO A 47 -7.15 36.78 -2.75
CA PRO A 47 -7.40 38.04 -3.43
C PRO A 47 -6.29 38.46 -4.41
N GLN A 48 -5.12 37.80 -4.41
CA GLN A 48 -3.93 38.07 -5.24
C GLN A 48 -3.23 39.44 -5.00
N ASP A 49 -3.62 40.21 -3.99
CA ASP A 49 -2.98 41.45 -3.61
C ASP A 49 -1.98 41.24 -2.46
N GLY A 50 -0.71 41.54 -2.71
CA GLY A 50 0.38 41.31 -1.74
C GLY A 50 0.24 42.13 -0.44
N GLU A 51 -0.30 43.36 -0.46
CA GLU A 51 -0.55 44.12 0.75
C GLU A 51 -1.66 43.49 1.59
N VAL A 52 -2.70 43.00 0.95
CA VAL A 52 -3.78 42.25 1.62
C VAL A 52 -3.25 40.97 2.22
N LEU A 53 -2.35 40.25 1.56
CA LEU A 53 -1.73 39.03 2.09
C LEU A 53 -0.92 39.28 3.36
N ALA A 54 -0.13 40.37 3.39
CA ALA A 54 0.61 40.76 4.58
C ALA A 54 -0.35 41.04 5.76
N GLN A 55 -1.46 41.75 5.52
CA GLN A 55 -2.48 42.01 6.54
C GLN A 55 -3.17 40.73 7.03
N LEU A 56 -3.53 39.81 6.13
CA LEU A 56 -4.15 38.54 6.48
C LEU A 56 -3.22 37.63 7.28
N SER A 57 -1.91 37.82 7.18
CA SER A 57 -0.93 37.08 7.99
C SER A 57 -0.69 37.69 9.39
N LEU A 58 -1.36 38.79 9.75
CA LEU A 58 -1.29 39.35 11.10
C LEU A 58 -2.20 38.61 12.09
N PRO A 59 -1.85 38.61 13.39
CA PRO A 59 -2.75 38.09 14.42
C PRO A 59 -4.07 38.88 14.46
N GLY A 60 -5.18 38.19 14.65
CA GLY A 60 -6.53 38.80 14.72
C GLY A 60 -7.12 39.19 13.37
N ALA A 61 -6.51 38.82 12.25
CA ALA A 61 -7.10 39.08 10.93
C ALA A 61 -8.47 38.40 10.78
N ASP A 62 -9.40 39.10 10.12
CA ASP A 62 -10.77 38.58 9.93
C ASP A 62 -10.81 37.45 8.92
N VAL A 63 -11.26 36.26 9.38
CA VAL A 63 -11.48 35.07 8.58
C VAL A 63 -12.98 34.72 8.51
N THR A 64 -13.86 35.68 8.76
CA THR A 64 -15.31 35.46 8.65
C THR A 64 -15.64 35.04 7.22
N GLY A 65 -16.35 33.91 7.11
CA GLY A 65 -16.73 33.33 5.82
C GLY A 65 -15.69 32.41 5.17
N TRP A 66 -14.51 32.23 5.79
CA TRP A 66 -13.56 31.22 5.34
C TRP A 66 -14.03 29.83 5.75
N HIS A 67 -13.57 28.79 5.00
CA HIS A 67 -13.84 27.40 5.37
C HIS A 67 -12.89 26.97 6.49
N HIS A 68 -13.45 26.60 7.65
CA HIS A 68 -12.66 26.10 8.77
C HIS A 68 -12.39 24.60 8.62
N ILE A 69 -11.11 24.20 8.71
CA ILE A 69 -10.63 22.85 8.51
C ILE A 69 -10.01 22.33 9.80
N SER A 70 -10.61 21.32 10.40
CA SER A 70 -10.15 20.70 11.67
C SER A 70 -9.14 19.57 11.46
N THR A 71 -8.37 19.60 10.36
CA THR A 71 -7.23 18.69 10.12
C THR A 71 -5.97 19.49 9.83
N SER A 72 -4.81 18.90 10.15
CA SER A 72 -3.50 19.55 10.00
C SER A 72 -2.99 19.58 8.55
N ARG A 73 -3.58 18.79 7.67
CA ARG A 73 -3.15 18.65 6.27
C ARG A 73 -4.30 18.19 5.38
N CYS A 74 -4.41 18.77 4.22
CA CYS A 74 -5.30 18.36 3.13
C CYS A 74 -4.98 19.16 1.86
N THR A 75 -5.20 18.56 0.69
CA THR A 75 -5.33 19.28 -0.57
C THR A 75 -6.62 20.12 -0.58
N LEU A 76 -6.81 21.01 -1.52
CA LEU A 76 -8.01 21.85 -1.55
C LEU A 76 -9.29 21.03 -1.60
N MET A 77 -9.36 20.01 -2.48
CA MET A 77 -10.52 19.11 -2.51
C MET A 77 -10.68 18.33 -1.21
N GLY A 78 -9.59 17.78 -0.66
CA GLY A 78 -9.62 17.11 0.63
C GLY A 78 -10.12 18.00 1.76
N CYS A 79 -9.69 19.26 1.80
CA CYS A 79 -10.13 20.27 2.75
C CYS A 79 -11.63 20.59 2.62
N LEU A 80 -12.11 20.85 1.39
CA LEU A 80 -13.51 21.20 1.14
C LEU A 80 -14.47 20.03 1.43
N LEU A 81 -14.04 18.80 1.17
CA LEU A 81 -14.75 17.58 1.59
C LEU A 81 -14.81 17.47 3.12
N HIS A 82 -13.68 17.71 3.79
CA HIS A 82 -13.61 17.70 5.26
C HIS A 82 -14.51 18.75 5.90
N ALA A 83 -14.60 19.94 5.29
CA ALA A 83 -15.49 21.01 5.72
C ALA A 83 -16.98 20.76 5.40
N GLY A 84 -17.30 19.69 4.67
CA GLY A 84 -18.68 19.36 4.27
C GLY A 84 -19.23 20.27 3.16
N VAL A 85 -18.36 20.98 2.43
CA VAL A 85 -18.75 21.77 1.25
C VAL A 85 -19.21 20.84 0.13
N TYR A 86 -18.56 19.70 0.00
CA TYR A 86 -18.91 18.62 -0.92
C TYR A 86 -19.15 17.32 -0.16
N ASP A 87 -19.90 16.42 -0.78
CA ASP A 87 -20.28 15.09 -0.25
C ASP A 87 -19.74 13.99 -1.18
N ASP A 88 -18.85 13.14 -0.68
CA ASP A 88 -18.26 12.03 -1.42
C ASP A 88 -19.32 11.15 -2.10
N SER A 89 -20.42 10.87 -1.40
CA SER A 89 -21.47 9.99 -1.91
C SER A 89 -22.15 10.55 -3.16
N LYS A 90 -22.18 11.88 -3.28
CA LYS A 90 -22.72 12.57 -4.45
C LYS A 90 -21.66 12.81 -5.51
N LEU A 91 -20.43 13.16 -5.07
CA LEU A 91 -19.34 13.50 -5.97
C LEU A 91 -18.91 12.29 -6.81
N PHE A 92 -18.83 11.12 -6.19
CA PHE A 92 -18.47 9.88 -6.86
C PHE A 92 -19.65 9.11 -7.49
N PHE A 93 -20.87 9.59 -7.34
CA PHE A 93 -22.02 8.92 -7.93
C PHE A 93 -22.12 9.22 -9.43
N SER A 94 -22.18 8.16 -10.26
CA SER A 94 -22.21 8.26 -11.73
C SER A 94 -21.02 9.07 -12.26
N ASP A 95 -21.22 10.01 -13.15
CA ASP A 95 -20.17 10.85 -13.74
C ASP A 95 -20.11 12.27 -13.13
N ASN A 96 -20.60 12.46 -11.92
CA ASN A 96 -20.66 13.77 -11.26
C ASN A 96 -19.28 14.43 -11.14
N LEU A 97 -18.23 13.66 -10.85
CA LEU A 97 -16.86 14.18 -10.77
C LEU A 97 -16.39 14.74 -12.13
N LYS A 98 -16.83 14.16 -13.25
CA LYS A 98 -16.53 14.64 -14.60
C LYS A 98 -17.12 16.02 -14.86
N SER A 99 -18.33 16.27 -14.32
CA SER A 99 -19.06 17.54 -14.49
C SER A 99 -18.68 18.61 -13.48
N PHE A 100 -17.69 18.34 -12.61
CA PHE A 100 -17.27 19.26 -11.56
C PHE A 100 -16.65 20.55 -12.13
N ASN A 101 -17.07 21.71 -11.60
CA ASN A 101 -16.48 22.99 -12.01
C ASN A 101 -15.08 23.18 -11.41
N ARG A 102 -14.05 23.07 -12.26
CA ARG A 102 -12.65 23.20 -11.87
C ARG A 102 -12.14 24.64 -11.79
N SER A 103 -12.89 25.63 -12.30
CA SER A 103 -12.42 27.00 -12.42
C SER A 103 -12.10 27.65 -11.07
N GLN A 104 -12.74 27.22 -9.98
CA GLN A 104 -12.45 27.70 -8.64
C GLN A 104 -11.02 27.37 -8.16
N PHE A 105 -10.37 26.36 -8.74
CA PHE A 105 -9.01 25.96 -8.42
C PHE A 105 -7.97 26.53 -9.40
N ALA A 106 -8.39 27.33 -10.38
CA ALA A 106 -7.50 28.00 -11.31
C ALA A 106 -6.88 29.29 -10.72
N VAL A 107 -7.15 29.58 -9.46
CA VAL A 107 -6.63 30.72 -8.71
C VAL A 107 -5.87 30.25 -7.47
N PRO A 108 -4.92 31.04 -6.93
CA PRO A 108 -4.28 30.70 -5.67
C PRO A 108 -5.28 30.61 -4.51
N TRP A 109 -4.95 29.80 -3.51
CA TRP A 109 -5.72 29.64 -2.28
C TRP A 109 -4.85 29.89 -1.05
N LEU A 110 -5.49 30.38 0.01
CA LEU A 110 -4.89 30.68 1.29
C LEU A 110 -5.20 29.59 2.31
N TYR A 111 -4.18 29.19 3.06
CA TYR A 111 -4.27 28.43 4.29
C TYR A 111 -3.78 29.31 5.42
N ARG A 112 -4.65 29.66 6.36
CA ARG A 112 -4.33 30.51 7.49
C ARG A 112 -4.51 29.80 8.81
N ASN A 113 -3.55 29.98 9.70
CA ASN A 113 -3.67 29.54 11.09
C ASN A 113 -3.19 30.65 12.04
N GLU A 114 -3.77 30.70 13.22
CA GLU A 114 -3.30 31.56 14.30
C GLU A 114 -2.91 30.69 15.49
N PHE A 115 -1.67 30.86 15.98
CA PHE A 115 -1.15 30.11 17.12
C PHE A 115 -0.52 31.07 18.16
N LYS A 116 -0.50 30.62 19.43
CA LYS A 116 0.19 31.33 20.50
C LYS A 116 1.51 30.63 20.81
N LEU A 117 2.60 31.42 20.82
CA LEU A 117 3.92 30.91 21.17
C LEU A 117 4.66 31.99 21.99
N SER A 118 5.06 31.63 23.21
CA SER A 118 5.92 32.43 24.03
C SER A 118 7.38 32.20 23.70
N THR A 119 8.07 33.22 23.20
CA THR A 119 9.49 33.14 22.88
C THR A 119 10.35 33.25 24.14
N ARG A 120 11.56 32.69 24.11
CA ARG A 120 12.55 32.70 25.19
C ARG A 120 13.92 33.10 24.63
N PRO A 121 14.70 33.91 25.33
CA PRO A 121 16.08 34.21 24.93
C PRO A 121 16.94 32.98 24.81
N GLY A 122 17.76 32.88 23.77
CA GLY A 122 18.64 31.77 23.49
C GLY A 122 17.94 30.50 22.97
N GLN A 123 16.67 30.63 22.58
CA GLN A 123 15.93 29.61 21.83
C GLN A 123 15.73 30.06 20.39
N HIS A 124 15.80 29.12 19.48
CA HIS A 124 15.54 29.29 18.04
C HIS A 124 14.27 28.56 17.65
N TYR A 125 13.54 29.16 16.72
CA TYR A 125 12.24 28.66 16.27
C TYR A 125 12.26 28.51 14.76
N PHE A 126 11.75 27.37 14.30
CA PHE A 126 11.71 27.03 12.88
C PHE A 126 10.27 26.70 12.45
N LEU A 127 9.88 27.19 11.28
CA LEU A 127 8.73 26.68 10.55
C LEU A 127 9.24 25.62 9.58
N LYS A 128 8.81 24.39 9.79
CA LYS A 128 9.18 23.24 8.94
C LYS A 128 8.04 22.88 8.02
N THR A 129 8.30 22.85 6.72
CA THR A 129 7.42 22.25 5.71
C THR A 129 7.91 20.83 5.39
N ASN A 130 7.00 19.93 4.99
CA ASN A 130 7.34 18.55 4.63
C ASN A 130 6.86 18.18 3.21
N GLY A 131 6.46 19.21 2.45
CA GLY A 131 5.91 19.10 1.09
C GLY A 131 4.62 19.87 0.96
N ILE A 132 4.57 20.74 -0.03
CA ILE A 132 3.40 21.54 -0.43
C ILE A 132 3.20 21.32 -1.92
N THR A 133 2.00 20.95 -2.32
CA THR A 133 1.69 20.70 -3.73
C THR A 133 1.15 21.97 -4.38
N SER A 134 1.81 22.59 -5.38
CA SER A 134 3.18 22.24 -5.80
C SER A 134 4.16 23.34 -5.41
N LYS A 135 3.66 24.56 -5.12
CA LYS A 135 4.45 25.74 -4.79
C LYS A 135 3.65 26.73 -3.94
N ALA A 136 4.34 27.47 -3.07
CA ALA A 136 3.68 28.38 -2.13
C ALA A 136 4.52 29.59 -1.74
N ASP A 137 3.83 30.71 -1.43
CA ASP A 137 4.38 31.80 -0.63
C ASP A 137 3.99 31.58 0.84
N ILE A 138 4.90 31.86 1.76
CA ILE A 138 4.68 31.71 3.20
C ILE A 138 4.94 33.01 3.90
N LEU A 139 3.96 33.47 4.68
CA LEU A 139 4.04 34.71 5.45
C LEU A 139 3.75 34.44 6.93
N LEU A 140 4.44 35.18 7.80
CA LEU A 140 4.24 35.14 9.25
C LEU A 140 4.25 36.56 9.79
N ASN A 141 3.19 36.99 10.51
CA ASN A 141 3.10 38.28 11.17
C ASN A 141 3.37 39.51 10.24
N GLY A 142 2.89 39.42 8.99
CA GLY A 142 3.09 40.47 7.99
C GLY A 142 4.39 40.38 7.19
N HIS A 143 5.28 39.44 7.52
CA HIS A 143 6.58 39.26 6.86
C HIS A 143 6.59 38.02 5.96
N THR A 144 7.12 38.16 4.77
CA THR A 144 7.35 37.01 3.86
C THR A 144 8.53 36.18 4.36
N ILE A 145 8.31 34.93 4.64
CA ILE A 145 9.35 33.92 4.99
C ILE A 145 10.02 33.42 3.71
N THR A 146 9.22 33.03 2.74
CA THR A 146 9.68 32.45 1.46
C THR A 146 8.63 32.67 0.38
N THR A 147 9.04 32.48 -0.88
CA THR A 147 8.15 32.58 -2.05
C THR A 147 8.06 31.25 -2.80
N LYS A 148 7.08 31.16 -3.71
CA LYS A 148 6.85 30.03 -4.61
C LYS A 148 8.05 29.67 -5.49
N ASP A 149 9.02 30.56 -5.64
CA ASP A 149 10.23 30.29 -6.40
C ASP A 149 11.24 29.44 -5.62
N PHE A 150 11.09 29.36 -4.30
CA PHE A 150 11.92 28.55 -3.42
C PHE A 150 11.15 27.40 -2.75
N GLN A 151 9.92 27.69 -2.22
CA GLN A 151 9.03 26.65 -1.74
C GLN A 151 8.30 26.02 -2.94
N VAL A 152 8.96 25.09 -3.59
CA VAL A 152 8.49 24.43 -4.81
C VAL A 152 8.85 22.95 -4.79
N GLY A 153 7.94 22.09 -5.28
CA GLY A 153 8.08 20.63 -5.27
C GLY A 153 7.36 19.98 -4.09
N SER A 154 6.45 19.06 -4.39
CA SER A 154 5.58 18.40 -3.41
C SER A 154 6.29 17.56 -2.36
N TYR A 155 7.53 17.17 -2.65
CA TYR A 155 8.37 16.41 -1.73
C TYR A 155 9.48 17.25 -1.09
N ALA A 156 9.62 18.52 -1.46
CA ALA A 156 10.62 19.41 -0.89
C ALA A 156 10.18 19.91 0.49
N GLY A 157 10.90 19.48 1.51
CA GLY A 157 10.76 20.00 2.89
C GLY A 157 11.86 20.99 3.21
N HIS A 158 11.50 22.07 3.92
CA HIS A 158 12.41 23.13 4.32
C HIS A 158 12.23 23.51 5.78
N ASP A 159 13.32 23.90 6.44
CA ASP A 159 13.35 24.47 7.79
C ASP A 159 13.64 25.97 7.68
N TYR A 160 12.65 26.82 7.91
CA TYR A 160 12.77 28.28 7.90
C TYR A 160 12.93 28.80 9.31
N GLU A 161 14.05 29.49 9.62
CA GLU A 161 14.20 30.13 10.90
C GLU A 161 13.26 31.34 11.02
N ILE A 162 12.39 31.32 12.02
CA ILE A 162 11.35 32.34 12.24
C ILE A 162 11.53 33.07 13.57
N THR A 163 12.65 32.91 14.26
CA THR A 163 12.92 33.42 15.62
C THR A 163 12.60 34.89 15.73
N GLU A 164 13.13 35.73 14.82
CA GLU A 164 12.96 37.18 14.83
C GLU A 164 11.59 37.66 14.31
N LEU A 165 10.80 36.78 13.71
CA LEU A 165 9.48 37.08 13.15
C LEU A 165 8.34 36.78 14.15
N LEU A 166 8.65 36.10 15.25
CA LEU A 166 7.65 35.71 16.23
C LEU A 166 7.29 36.87 17.18
N ASN A 167 6.00 37.08 17.36
CA ASN A 167 5.49 37.88 18.48
C ASN A 167 5.55 37.04 19.76
N GLY A 168 5.89 37.60 20.90
CA GLY A 168 5.88 36.84 22.16
C GLY A 168 4.48 36.46 22.66
N GLY A 169 3.55 36.17 21.76
CA GLY A 169 2.14 35.87 22.02
C GLY A 169 1.45 35.28 20.77
N PRO A 170 0.34 35.93 20.32
CA PRO A 170 -0.35 35.46 19.10
C PRO A 170 0.51 35.71 17.85
N ASN A 171 0.49 34.72 16.93
CA ASN A 171 1.17 34.77 15.65
C ASN A 171 0.22 34.31 14.54
N GLY A 172 0.19 35.03 13.42
CA GLY A 172 -0.61 34.70 12.25
C GLY A 172 0.26 34.12 11.14
N LEU A 173 0.03 32.86 10.79
CA LEU A 173 0.68 32.14 9.68
C LEU A 173 -0.27 32.12 8.48
N LEU A 174 0.24 32.50 7.31
CA LEU A 174 -0.48 32.45 6.04
C LEU A 174 0.38 31.72 5.00
N ILE A 175 -0.20 30.75 4.34
CA ILE A 175 0.41 30.03 3.23
C ILE A 175 -0.49 30.18 2.01
N GLN A 176 0.01 30.82 0.96
CA GLN A 176 -0.66 30.94 -0.31
C GLN A 176 -0.15 29.85 -1.25
N VAL A 177 -1.02 28.88 -1.57
CA VAL A 177 -0.71 27.83 -2.54
C VAL A 177 -1.17 28.24 -3.92
N TYR A 178 -0.40 27.86 -4.93
CA TYR A 178 -0.69 28.20 -6.33
C TYR A 178 -1.26 26.98 -7.06
N PRO A 179 -2.11 27.19 -8.09
CA PRO A 179 -2.63 26.09 -8.90
C PRO A 179 -1.52 25.19 -9.42
N THR A 180 -1.69 23.89 -9.27
CA THR A 180 -0.75 22.87 -9.71
C THR A 180 -0.96 22.53 -11.18
N ASP A 181 0.10 22.55 -11.97
CA ASP A 181 0.14 21.86 -13.27
C ASP A 181 0.58 20.41 -13.04
N TYR A 182 -0.38 19.48 -13.16
CA TYR A 182 -0.22 18.11 -12.72
C TYR A 182 0.90 17.34 -13.44
N ASN A 183 1.18 17.68 -14.70
CA ASN A 183 2.18 16.99 -15.50
C ASN A 183 3.53 17.72 -15.55
N TYR A 184 3.57 19.01 -15.19
CA TYR A 184 4.76 19.85 -15.38
C TYR A 184 5.34 20.45 -14.09
N ASP A 185 4.54 20.60 -13.03
CA ASP A 185 5.07 20.94 -11.73
C ASP A 185 5.63 19.70 -11.03
N PHE A 186 6.60 19.83 -10.14
CA PHE A 186 7.05 18.75 -9.28
C PHE A 186 5.99 18.49 -8.22
N ALA A 187 4.98 17.73 -8.62
CA ALA A 187 3.77 17.45 -7.88
C ALA A 187 3.75 16.00 -7.37
N LEU A 188 2.62 15.35 -7.33
CA LEU A 188 2.47 14.00 -6.78
C LEU A 188 2.26 12.92 -7.85
N GLY A 189 2.76 13.14 -9.04
CA GLY A 189 2.65 12.22 -10.15
C GLY A 189 1.21 11.87 -10.50
N PHE A 190 0.93 11.69 -11.75
CA PHE A 190 -0.37 11.30 -12.25
C PHE A 190 -0.34 9.85 -12.72
N VAL A 191 -1.39 9.12 -12.43
CA VAL A 191 -1.61 7.79 -12.96
C VAL A 191 -2.75 7.86 -14.00
N ASP A 192 -2.45 7.45 -15.20
CA ASP A 192 -3.26 7.69 -16.40
C ASP A 192 -4.62 6.97 -16.43
N TRP A 193 -4.85 6.01 -15.55
CA TRP A 193 -6.13 5.31 -15.42
C TRP A 193 -7.10 5.94 -14.41
N ASN A 194 -6.67 6.93 -13.62
CA ASN A 194 -7.53 7.65 -12.68
C ASN A 194 -7.96 9.00 -13.25
N PRO A 195 -9.13 9.54 -12.84
CA PRO A 195 -9.47 10.92 -13.18
C PRO A 195 -8.55 11.89 -12.46
N TYR A 196 -8.21 13.00 -13.11
CA TYR A 196 -7.56 14.11 -12.43
C TYR A 196 -8.45 14.64 -11.32
N PRO A 197 -7.95 14.83 -10.10
CA PRO A 197 -8.70 15.54 -9.07
C PRO A 197 -9.00 16.98 -9.54
N PRO A 198 -10.15 17.57 -9.17
CA PRO A 198 -10.55 18.90 -9.63
C PRO A 198 -9.55 20.01 -9.31
N ASP A 199 -8.81 19.87 -8.22
CA ASP A 199 -7.79 20.80 -7.71
C ASP A 199 -6.36 20.43 -8.15
N ASN A 200 -6.18 19.43 -9.00
CA ASN A 200 -4.87 18.88 -9.35
C ASN A 200 -4.01 18.51 -8.13
N GLY A 201 -4.63 18.16 -7.00
CA GLY A 201 -3.92 17.84 -5.77
C GLY A 201 -3.28 19.02 -5.07
N THR A 202 -3.62 20.27 -5.44
CA THR A 202 -3.06 21.49 -4.86
C THR A 202 -3.34 21.60 -3.36
N GLY A 203 -2.32 21.89 -2.54
CA GLY A 203 -2.52 22.18 -1.12
C GLY A 203 -1.44 21.66 -0.18
N LEU A 204 -1.74 21.72 1.12
CA LEU A 204 -0.86 21.24 2.19
C LEU A 204 -1.09 19.74 2.41
N TRP A 205 -0.53 18.91 1.57
CA TRP A 205 -0.76 17.46 1.67
C TRP A 205 0.03 16.79 2.80
N ARG A 206 1.07 17.44 3.33
CA ARG A 206 1.82 17.02 4.53
C ARG A 206 1.82 18.10 5.60
N ASN A 207 2.12 17.71 6.84
CA ASN A 207 2.08 18.59 8.00
C ASN A 207 3.09 19.74 7.91
N VAL A 208 2.65 20.92 8.33
CA VAL A 208 3.51 22.07 8.68
C VAL A 208 3.75 22.03 10.19
N VAL A 209 5.00 22.20 10.60
CA VAL A 209 5.43 22.02 12.00
C VAL A 209 6.16 23.26 12.49
N VAL A 210 5.87 23.71 13.69
CA VAL A 210 6.68 24.69 14.42
C VAL A 210 7.58 23.96 15.38
N ARG A 211 8.90 24.16 15.26
CA ARG A 211 9.93 23.50 16.06
C ARG A 211 10.72 24.52 16.85
N GLN A 212 10.98 24.23 18.11
CA GLN A 212 11.84 25.00 19.00
C GLN A 212 13.12 24.22 19.30
N THR A 213 14.28 24.87 19.24
CA THR A 213 15.58 24.35 19.65
C THR A 213 16.31 25.34 20.53
N GLY A 214 17.37 24.90 21.24
CA GLY A 214 18.39 25.79 21.81
C GLY A 214 19.39 26.25 20.74
N PRO A 215 20.57 26.69 21.16
CA PRO A 215 21.57 27.29 20.28
C PRO A 215 22.25 26.30 19.30
N VAL A 216 22.07 25.01 19.49
CA VAL A 216 22.52 23.95 18.56
C VAL A 216 21.33 23.14 18.11
N ALA A 217 21.07 23.11 16.81
CA ALA A 217 20.03 22.29 16.18
C ALA A 217 20.62 21.01 15.57
N LEU A 218 19.80 19.97 15.50
CA LEU A 218 20.12 18.70 14.84
C LEU A 218 19.28 18.52 13.59
N ASP A 219 19.90 18.09 12.50
CA ASP A 219 19.19 17.58 11.33
C ASP A 219 18.63 16.17 11.61
N PRO A 220 17.76 15.62 10.76
CA PRO A 220 17.13 14.33 10.99
C PRO A 220 18.12 13.20 11.32
N LEU A 221 17.72 12.32 12.24
CA LEU A 221 18.51 11.16 12.65
C LEU A 221 18.66 10.19 11.47
N ARG A 222 19.89 9.75 11.24
CA ARG A 222 20.27 8.70 10.31
C ARG A 222 20.77 7.50 11.11
N VAL A 223 20.35 6.30 10.71
CA VAL A 223 20.72 5.06 11.41
C VAL A 223 21.35 4.09 10.41
N VAL A 224 22.56 3.65 10.70
CA VAL A 224 23.25 2.61 9.94
C VAL A 224 23.40 1.38 10.81
N THR A 225 22.96 0.23 10.30
CA THR A 225 23.12 -1.06 10.99
C THR A 225 24.07 -1.96 10.21
N ASP A 226 25.03 -2.55 10.93
CA ASP A 226 25.98 -3.50 10.35
C ASP A 226 26.09 -4.76 11.23
N PHE A 227 25.92 -5.92 10.61
CA PHE A 227 25.99 -7.23 11.26
C PHE A 227 26.31 -8.32 10.24
N GLU A 228 26.89 -9.42 10.73
CA GLU A 228 27.26 -10.54 9.89
C GLU A 228 26.09 -11.48 9.59
N LEU A 229 26.15 -12.10 8.42
CA LEU A 229 25.24 -13.16 8.00
C LEU A 229 25.94 -14.53 8.14
N PRO A 230 25.24 -15.59 8.51
CA PRO A 230 23.79 -15.69 8.79
C PRO A 230 23.40 -15.04 10.10
N THR A 231 22.19 -14.51 10.16
CA THR A 231 21.64 -13.78 11.30
C THR A 231 21.61 -14.61 12.60
N GLY A 232 21.72 -13.92 13.76
CA GLY A 232 21.52 -14.51 15.09
C GLY A 232 22.78 -15.12 15.73
N LYS A 233 23.97 -15.01 15.15
CA LYS A 233 25.23 -15.53 15.69
C LYS A 233 26.27 -14.49 16.06
N GLY A 234 25.95 -13.22 15.97
CA GLY A 234 26.91 -12.14 16.20
C GLY A 234 26.29 -10.88 16.79
N ALA A 235 27.15 -9.94 17.12
CA ALA A 235 26.75 -8.61 17.53
C ALA A 235 26.35 -7.79 16.29
N ALA A 236 25.52 -6.76 16.50
CA ALA A 236 25.24 -5.73 15.51
C ALA A 236 25.81 -4.38 15.98
N ASN A 237 26.46 -3.67 15.07
CA ASN A 237 26.83 -2.28 15.28
C ASN A 237 25.71 -1.38 14.75
N VAL A 238 25.24 -0.50 15.62
CA VAL A 238 24.27 0.54 15.31
C VAL A 238 24.97 1.88 15.39
N THR A 239 25.08 2.56 14.26
CA THR A 239 25.64 3.91 14.18
C THR A 239 24.51 4.91 14.08
N LEU A 240 24.37 5.76 15.10
CA LEU A 240 23.44 6.90 15.08
C LEU A 240 24.21 8.14 14.62
N MET A 241 23.66 8.83 13.62
CA MET A 241 24.26 10.02 13.02
C MET A 241 23.26 11.15 12.92
N ALA A 242 23.74 12.37 13.14
CA ALA A 242 22.98 13.60 12.86
C ALA A 242 23.98 14.75 12.63
N THR A 243 23.60 15.72 11.83
CA THR A 243 24.39 16.94 11.65
C THR A 243 23.98 17.96 12.72
N ALA A 244 24.92 18.38 13.55
CA ALA A 244 24.71 19.46 14.53
C ALA A 244 25.10 20.81 13.92
N ARG A 245 24.23 21.80 14.05
CA ARG A 245 24.42 23.15 13.53
C ARG A 245 24.43 24.16 14.68
N ASN A 246 25.51 24.94 14.80
CA ASN A 246 25.55 26.10 15.68
C ASN A 246 24.74 27.25 15.07
N LEU A 247 23.70 27.70 15.74
CA LEU A 247 22.80 28.76 15.27
C LEU A 247 23.23 30.16 15.71
N GLU A 248 24.32 30.26 16.50
CA GLU A 248 24.75 31.51 17.10
C GLU A 248 26.12 32.00 16.58
N ASN A 249 26.35 33.31 16.70
CA ASN A 249 27.62 33.99 16.34
C ASN A 249 28.65 33.91 17.48
N ARG A 250 28.85 32.70 18.05
CA ARG A 250 29.86 32.44 19.08
C ARG A 250 30.27 30.97 19.07
N ASN A 251 31.43 30.69 19.63
CA ASN A 251 31.89 29.34 19.84
C ASN A 251 30.98 28.61 20.86
N LEU A 252 30.57 27.40 20.54
CA LEU A 252 29.78 26.54 21.44
C LEU A 252 30.50 25.20 21.64
N THR A 253 30.50 24.74 22.91
CA THR A 253 30.92 23.39 23.26
C THR A 253 29.76 22.66 23.93
N PHE A 254 29.50 21.43 23.52
CA PHE A 254 28.40 20.62 24.03
C PHE A 254 28.76 19.14 24.08
N THR A 255 27.93 18.38 24.76
CA THR A 255 28.01 16.91 24.73
C THR A 255 26.90 16.36 23.82
N ALA A 256 27.30 15.66 22.76
CA ALA A 256 26.40 14.83 21.99
C ALA A 256 26.20 13.50 22.72
N GLN A 257 24.97 13.14 22.98
CA GLN A 257 24.58 11.90 23.65
C GLN A 257 23.70 11.06 22.75
N SER A 258 24.14 9.87 22.38
CA SER A 258 23.27 8.88 21.72
C SER A 258 22.71 7.89 22.71
N THR A 259 21.50 7.42 22.41
CA THR A 259 20.81 6.37 23.17
C THR A 259 20.18 5.39 22.21
N VAL A 260 20.43 4.10 22.43
CA VAL A 260 19.74 2.99 21.73
C VAL A 260 19.02 2.13 22.77
N ARG A 261 17.74 1.90 22.57
CA ARG A 261 16.93 1.02 23.43
C ARG A 261 15.95 0.19 22.61
N ASP A 262 15.61 -0.97 23.11
CA ASP A 262 14.49 -1.75 22.55
C ASP A 262 13.18 -0.98 22.75
N ARG A 263 12.34 -0.91 21.71
CA ARG A 263 11.04 -0.20 21.80
C ARG A 263 10.08 -0.85 22.81
N SER A 264 10.15 -2.14 22.99
CA SER A 264 9.32 -2.88 23.96
C SER A 264 9.72 -2.65 25.42
N GLY A 265 10.88 -2.02 25.65
CA GLY A 265 11.46 -1.74 26.97
C GLY A 265 12.88 -2.24 27.07
N GLY A 266 13.55 -1.94 28.18
CA GLY A 266 14.92 -2.33 28.42
C GLY A 266 15.81 -1.17 28.84
N VAL A 267 17.03 -1.48 29.33
CA VAL A 267 18.00 -0.47 29.75
C VAL A 267 18.62 0.17 28.51
N PRO A 268 18.52 1.50 28.36
CA PRO A 268 19.14 2.19 27.23
C PRO A 268 20.68 2.07 27.26
N ILE A 269 21.27 1.84 26.12
CA ILE A 269 22.73 1.93 25.93
C ILE A 269 23.06 3.34 25.47
N THR A 270 23.88 4.03 26.26
CA THR A 270 24.23 5.43 26.03
C THR A 270 25.71 5.58 25.65
N LYS A 271 25.97 6.45 24.66
CA LYS A 271 27.33 6.90 24.28
C LYS A 271 27.35 8.42 24.26
N THR A 272 28.52 8.99 24.53
CA THR A 272 28.70 10.44 24.56
C THR A 272 29.99 10.85 23.83
N GLN A 273 29.92 12.07 23.24
CA GLN A 273 31.06 12.70 22.57
C GLN A 273 31.03 14.21 22.86
N SER A 274 32.20 14.78 23.26
CA SER A 274 32.33 16.24 23.35
C SER A 274 32.57 16.83 21.97
N VAL A 275 31.86 17.91 21.63
CA VAL A 275 31.90 18.57 20.33
C VAL A 275 32.03 20.07 20.53
N SER A 276 32.87 20.74 19.73
CA SER A 276 33.04 22.19 19.70
C SER A 276 32.78 22.71 18.29
N LEU A 277 31.96 23.75 18.16
CA LEU A 277 31.61 24.42 16.89
C LEU A 277 31.93 25.91 16.99
N GLY A 278 32.53 26.44 15.95
CA GLY A 278 32.63 27.88 15.73
C GLY A 278 31.28 28.50 15.35
N PRO A 279 31.20 29.83 15.21
CA PRO A 279 30.00 30.55 14.84
C PRO A 279 29.41 30.00 13.53
N TYR A 280 28.12 29.66 13.54
CA TYR A 280 27.36 29.15 12.37
C TYR A 280 27.94 27.90 11.69
N GLN A 281 28.86 27.18 12.34
CA GLN A 281 29.45 25.94 11.81
C GLN A 281 28.54 24.74 12.02
N SER A 282 28.70 23.74 11.18
CA SER A 282 28.03 22.45 11.28
C SER A 282 29.05 21.31 11.33
N VAL A 283 28.71 20.20 12.00
CA VAL A 283 29.51 18.98 12.05
C VAL A 283 28.62 17.75 12.08
N ASP A 284 29.06 16.68 11.43
CA ASP A 284 28.42 15.39 11.55
C ASP A 284 28.83 14.68 12.85
N ILE A 285 27.85 14.36 13.68
CA ILE A 285 27.98 13.52 14.86
C ILE A 285 27.76 12.07 14.43
N SER A 286 28.66 11.17 14.88
CA SER A 286 28.56 9.73 14.61
C SER A 286 28.89 8.94 15.86
N LEU A 287 27.96 8.21 16.42
CA LEU A 287 28.10 7.46 17.68
C LEU A 287 27.71 6.00 17.48
N ILE A 288 28.64 5.09 17.71
CA ILE A 288 28.49 3.65 17.48
C ILE A 288 28.14 2.95 18.79
N THR A 289 27.08 2.14 18.73
CA THR A 289 26.64 1.25 19.81
C THR A 289 26.64 -0.19 19.32
N THR A 290 27.35 -1.09 20.04
CA THR A 290 27.34 -2.52 19.74
C THR A 290 26.28 -3.23 20.56
N LEU A 291 25.35 -3.92 19.91
CA LEU A 291 24.34 -4.80 20.50
C LEU A 291 24.83 -6.24 20.42
N THR A 292 25.07 -6.88 21.57
CA THR A 292 25.66 -8.24 21.62
C THR A 292 24.68 -9.34 21.21
N HIS A 293 23.38 -9.13 21.41
CA HIS A 293 22.30 -10.05 21.04
C HIS A 293 21.17 -9.26 20.38
N PRO A 294 21.37 -8.79 19.14
CA PRO A 294 20.34 -7.98 18.47
C PRO A 294 19.13 -8.81 18.10
N SER A 295 17.93 -8.27 18.32
CA SER A 295 16.71 -8.79 17.72
C SER A 295 16.61 -8.32 16.27
N ILE A 296 16.50 -9.27 15.35
CA ILE A 296 16.52 -9.01 13.92
C ILE A 296 15.08 -8.83 13.41
N TRP A 297 14.87 -7.79 12.63
CA TRP A 297 13.59 -7.51 11.98
C TRP A 297 13.41 -8.37 10.72
N TRP A 298 12.21 -8.93 10.55
CA TRP A 298 11.85 -9.78 9.45
C TRP A 298 10.51 -9.37 8.80
N PRO A 299 10.30 -9.63 7.50
CA PRO A 299 8.96 -9.62 6.92
C PRO A 299 8.01 -10.55 7.69
N LYS A 300 6.73 -10.21 7.73
CA LYS A 300 5.70 -10.90 8.55
C LYS A 300 5.71 -12.42 8.42
N ALA A 301 5.86 -12.92 7.19
CA ALA A 301 5.84 -14.36 6.91
C ALA A 301 7.10 -15.11 7.41
N TRP A 302 8.19 -14.40 7.76
CA TRP A 302 9.49 -14.97 8.09
C TRP A 302 9.91 -14.78 9.55
N GLY A 303 9.27 -13.89 10.29
CA GLY A 303 9.60 -13.69 11.68
C GLY A 303 8.92 -12.51 12.34
N SER A 304 9.50 -12.04 13.44
CA SER A 304 9.02 -10.91 14.23
C SER A 304 9.55 -9.57 13.71
N GLN A 305 8.92 -8.48 14.16
CA GLN A 305 9.24 -7.10 13.78
C GLN A 305 9.74 -6.29 14.99
N PRO A 306 10.88 -6.66 15.60
CA PRO A 306 11.43 -5.89 16.70
C PRO A 306 11.92 -4.53 16.21
N LEU A 307 11.53 -3.48 16.92
CA LEU A 307 11.97 -2.12 16.67
C LEU A 307 12.80 -1.63 17.85
N TYR A 308 13.78 -0.81 17.53
CA TYR A 308 14.62 -0.06 18.46
C TYR A 308 14.31 1.41 18.32
N VAL A 309 14.55 2.16 19.38
CA VAL A 309 14.51 3.62 19.38
C VAL A 309 15.94 4.12 19.42
N GLY A 310 16.33 4.87 18.40
CA GLY A 310 17.58 5.61 18.32
C GLY A 310 17.34 7.08 18.65
N LYS A 311 18.19 7.67 19.46
CA LYS A 311 18.08 9.06 19.87
C LYS A 311 19.45 9.72 19.95
N ILE A 312 19.56 10.95 19.45
CA ILE A 312 20.70 11.84 19.70
C ILE A 312 20.17 13.11 20.38
N SER A 313 20.81 13.50 21.48
CA SER A 313 20.52 14.74 22.20
C SER A 313 21.79 15.58 22.31
N VAL A 314 21.66 16.89 22.18
CA VAL A 314 22.71 17.88 22.41
C VAL A 314 22.55 18.45 23.82
N LEU A 315 23.53 18.19 24.70
CA LEU A 315 23.54 18.62 26.09
C LEU A 315 24.49 19.81 26.26
N MET A 316 23.93 20.97 26.67
CA MET A 316 24.67 22.22 26.93
C MET A 316 25.02 22.32 28.42
N GLY A 317 26.26 22.74 28.75
CA GLY A 317 26.69 22.90 30.14
C GLY A 317 27.24 21.61 30.77
N THR A 318 27.91 21.73 31.93
CA THR A 318 28.68 20.64 32.56
C THR A 318 28.01 20.06 33.81
N SER A 319 27.20 20.82 34.56
CA SER A 319 26.65 20.36 35.85
C SER A 319 25.13 20.40 35.96
N ASN A 320 24.44 21.19 35.11
CA ASN A 320 22.99 21.18 34.91
C ASN A 320 22.73 21.27 33.40
N SER A 321 23.02 20.18 32.71
CA SER A 321 22.92 20.17 31.26
C SER A 321 21.47 20.38 30.79
N THR A 322 21.28 21.47 30.04
CA THR A 322 20.03 21.69 29.31
C THR A 322 20.11 21.05 27.93
N ILE A 323 19.02 20.50 27.48
CA ILE A 323 18.94 19.93 26.14
C ILE A 323 18.73 21.06 25.15
N SER A 324 19.68 21.23 24.20
CA SER A 324 19.53 22.19 23.10
C SER A 324 18.61 21.63 22.04
N ASP A 325 18.82 20.40 21.63
CA ASP A 325 17.97 19.73 20.64
C ASP A 325 18.02 18.21 20.81
N THR A 326 17.03 17.55 20.26
CA THR A 326 16.89 16.09 20.26
C THR A 326 16.25 15.62 18.97
N VAL A 327 16.80 14.56 18.39
CA VAL A 327 16.21 13.81 17.29
C VAL A 327 16.09 12.34 17.69
N GLU A 328 14.93 11.76 17.44
CA GLU A 328 14.57 10.39 17.81
C GLU A 328 13.82 9.71 16.67
N GLN A 329 14.16 8.45 16.36
CA GLN A 329 13.50 7.65 15.34
C GLN A 329 13.46 6.18 15.74
N ASP A 330 12.42 5.49 15.32
CA ASP A 330 12.36 4.05 15.35
C ASP A 330 13.19 3.47 14.21
N PHE A 331 13.80 2.31 14.43
CA PHE A 331 14.51 1.57 13.40
C PHE A 331 14.48 0.06 13.68
N GLY A 332 14.72 -0.74 12.65
CA GLY A 332 14.89 -2.18 12.76
C GLY A 332 16.26 -2.61 12.27
N ILE A 333 16.79 -3.71 12.83
CA ILE A 333 18.07 -4.29 12.38
C ILE A 333 17.75 -5.34 11.33
N ARG A 334 18.10 -5.05 10.09
CA ARG A 334 17.94 -5.95 8.94
C ARG A 334 18.93 -5.58 7.83
N LYS A 335 19.11 -6.48 6.86
CA LYS A 335 19.91 -6.24 5.66
C LYS A 335 19.08 -6.58 4.42
N VAL A 336 18.92 -5.61 3.52
CA VAL A 336 18.26 -5.80 2.21
C VAL A 336 19.33 -5.62 1.13
N THR A 337 19.35 -6.54 0.18
CA THR A 337 20.24 -6.46 -0.99
C THR A 337 19.46 -6.84 -2.25
N SER A 338 19.96 -6.40 -3.39
CA SER A 338 19.45 -6.84 -4.70
C SER A 338 20.60 -7.28 -5.60
N SER A 339 20.30 -8.11 -6.56
CA SER A 339 21.21 -8.53 -7.62
C SER A 339 20.44 -8.76 -8.92
N ILE A 340 21.15 -8.68 -10.04
CA ILE A 340 20.61 -9.01 -11.37
C ILE A 340 21.08 -10.42 -11.70
N ASN A 341 20.14 -11.30 -12.08
CA ASN A 341 20.44 -12.66 -12.51
C ASN A 341 20.94 -12.73 -13.97
N SER A 342 21.29 -13.92 -14.45
CA SER A 342 21.78 -14.14 -15.82
C SER A 342 20.76 -13.86 -16.93
N TYR A 343 19.50 -13.59 -16.56
CA TYR A 343 18.41 -13.22 -17.48
C TYR A 343 18.05 -11.73 -17.39
N ASN A 344 18.88 -10.93 -16.72
CA ASN A 344 18.61 -9.53 -16.42
C ASN A 344 17.31 -9.31 -15.62
N ASP A 345 16.99 -10.21 -14.69
CA ASP A 345 15.87 -10.07 -13.80
C ASP A 345 16.37 -9.77 -12.37
N THR A 346 15.73 -8.81 -11.68
CA THR A 346 16.08 -8.42 -10.32
C THR A 346 15.66 -9.49 -9.32
N ILE A 347 16.53 -9.79 -8.37
CA ILE A 347 16.27 -10.63 -7.20
C ILE A 347 16.63 -9.84 -5.95
N PHE A 348 15.67 -9.72 -5.03
CA PHE A 348 15.92 -9.19 -3.69
C PHE A 348 16.32 -10.30 -2.73
N SER A 349 17.06 -9.91 -1.69
CA SER A 349 17.35 -10.77 -0.55
C SER A 349 17.19 -10.00 0.74
N ILE A 350 16.62 -10.65 1.76
CA ILE A 350 16.45 -10.07 3.10
C ILE A 350 17.17 -10.97 4.10
N ASN A 351 18.06 -10.36 4.87
CA ASN A 351 18.89 -11.04 5.87
C ASN A 351 19.63 -12.27 5.29
N GLY A 352 20.05 -12.17 4.03
CA GLY A 352 20.79 -13.22 3.31
C GLY A 352 19.92 -14.31 2.67
N HIS A 353 18.60 -14.24 2.81
CA HIS A 353 17.68 -15.18 2.16
C HIS A 353 17.08 -14.56 0.88
N PRO A 354 17.12 -15.26 -0.28
CA PRO A 354 16.44 -14.83 -1.47
C PRO A 354 14.95 -14.59 -1.19
N PHE A 355 14.42 -13.45 -1.64
CA PHE A 355 13.08 -12.99 -1.33
C PHE A 355 12.26 -12.86 -2.61
N GLN A 356 11.33 -13.80 -2.81
CA GLN A 356 10.35 -13.67 -3.88
C GLN A 356 9.34 -12.58 -3.47
N VAL A 357 9.27 -11.51 -4.25
CA VAL A 357 8.30 -10.44 -4.04
C VAL A 357 6.92 -10.92 -4.47
N ILE A 358 5.96 -10.89 -3.57
CA ILE A 358 4.55 -11.18 -3.84
C ILE A 358 3.75 -10.00 -3.27
N GLY A 359 3.21 -9.17 -4.14
CA GLY A 359 2.58 -7.95 -3.68
C GLY A 359 1.61 -7.32 -4.68
N GLY A 360 1.26 -6.08 -4.44
CA GLY A 360 0.41 -5.29 -5.32
C GLY A 360 0.77 -3.81 -5.32
N GLY A 361 0.41 -3.12 -6.41
CA GLY A 361 0.49 -1.67 -6.53
C GLY A 361 -0.61 -1.01 -5.69
N TYR A 362 -0.23 0.00 -4.92
CA TYR A 362 -1.13 0.75 -4.06
C TYR A 362 -1.55 2.06 -4.72
N SER A 363 -2.85 2.32 -4.74
CA SER A 363 -3.42 3.60 -5.16
C SER A 363 -3.71 4.47 -3.94
N SER A 364 -3.09 5.64 -3.89
CA SER A 364 -3.45 6.72 -2.97
C SER A 364 -4.87 7.21 -3.22
N ASP A 365 -5.54 7.76 -2.20
CA ASP A 365 -6.84 8.42 -2.40
C ASP A 365 -6.73 9.52 -3.46
N VAL A 366 -7.69 9.64 -4.37
CA VAL A 366 -7.64 10.59 -5.49
C VAL A 366 -7.52 12.05 -5.03
N PHE A 367 -7.98 12.37 -3.81
CA PHE A 367 -7.84 13.68 -3.19
C PHE A 367 -6.71 13.73 -2.14
N LEU A 368 -5.84 12.71 -2.12
CA LEU A 368 -4.70 12.58 -1.20
C LEU A 368 -5.10 12.68 0.28
N ARG A 369 -6.31 12.25 0.61
CA ARG A 369 -6.76 12.15 2.01
C ARG A 369 -6.06 10.98 2.67
N TRP A 370 -5.58 11.20 3.86
CA TRP A 370 -4.89 10.17 4.63
C TRP A 370 -5.66 9.79 5.91
N ASP A 371 -5.85 8.50 6.09
CA ASP A 371 -6.38 7.89 7.32
C ASP A 371 -5.49 6.69 7.69
N THR A 372 -4.72 6.83 8.76
CA THR A 372 -3.81 5.78 9.26
C THR A 372 -4.55 4.49 9.60
N SER A 373 -5.77 4.59 10.16
CA SER A 373 -6.56 3.41 10.53
C SER A 373 -7.06 2.66 9.29
N LYS A 374 -7.48 3.38 8.26
CA LYS A 374 -7.84 2.80 6.96
C LYS A 374 -6.65 2.10 6.33
N PHE A 375 -5.48 2.76 6.29
CA PHE A 375 -4.27 2.13 5.75
C PHE A 375 -3.85 0.91 6.57
N GLU A 376 -3.92 0.95 7.90
CA GLU A 376 -3.62 -0.22 8.73
C GLU A 376 -4.55 -1.41 8.41
N ALA A 377 -5.84 -1.17 8.18
CA ALA A 377 -6.77 -2.21 7.73
C ALA A 377 -6.43 -2.74 6.33
N GLN A 378 -6.02 -1.85 5.40
CA GLN A 378 -5.54 -2.24 4.06
C GLN A 378 -4.24 -3.06 4.14
N ALA A 379 -3.28 -2.66 4.97
CA ALA A 379 -2.04 -3.40 5.21
C ALA A 379 -2.32 -4.80 5.81
N GLN A 380 -3.30 -4.90 6.70
CA GLN A 380 -3.75 -6.19 7.23
C GLN A 380 -4.40 -7.05 6.13
N TYR A 381 -5.15 -6.47 5.18
CA TYR A 381 -5.64 -7.20 4.01
C TYR A 381 -4.50 -7.70 3.13
N MET A 382 -3.45 -6.89 2.90
CA MET A 382 -2.27 -7.32 2.15
C MET A 382 -1.60 -8.55 2.79
N LEU A 383 -1.41 -8.51 4.10
CA LEU A 383 -0.83 -9.64 4.85
C LEU A 383 -1.77 -10.86 4.88
N ASP A 384 -3.07 -10.67 4.97
CA ASP A 384 -4.09 -11.73 4.92
C ASP A 384 -4.16 -12.39 3.54
N LEU A 385 -3.94 -11.63 2.47
CA LEU A 385 -3.74 -12.14 1.11
C LEU A 385 -2.48 -13.02 0.96
N GLY A 386 -1.54 -12.95 1.90
CA GLY A 386 -0.21 -13.55 1.77
C GLY A 386 0.79 -12.67 1.04
N HIS A 387 0.45 -11.41 0.80
CA HIS A 387 1.37 -10.44 0.22
C HIS A 387 2.48 -10.08 1.22
N ASN A 388 3.67 -9.86 0.72
CA ASN A 388 4.82 -9.45 1.52
C ASN A 388 5.34 -8.06 1.16
N THR A 389 4.85 -7.48 0.06
CA THR A 389 5.33 -6.20 -0.46
C THR A 389 4.19 -5.35 -1.02
N VAL A 390 4.24 -4.04 -0.78
CA VAL A 390 3.44 -3.04 -1.47
C VAL A 390 4.35 -2.14 -2.30
N ARG A 391 3.98 -1.88 -3.56
CA ARG A 391 4.66 -0.91 -4.42
C ARG A 391 3.87 0.39 -4.44
N LEU A 392 4.58 1.50 -4.27
CA LEU A 392 4.05 2.84 -4.46
C LEU A 392 4.57 3.36 -5.80
N GLU A 393 3.68 3.75 -6.69
CA GLU A 393 4.02 4.34 -7.96
C GLU A 393 3.67 5.82 -7.99
N GLY A 394 4.65 6.65 -8.30
CA GLY A 394 4.47 8.08 -8.46
C GLY A 394 4.17 8.87 -7.18
N LYS A 395 3.92 8.19 -6.06
CA LYS A 395 3.54 8.81 -4.77
C LYS A 395 4.20 8.07 -3.62
N MET A 396 4.99 8.78 -2.82
CA MET A 396 5.67 8.18 -1.67
C MET A 396 4.86 8.21 -0.38
N GLU A 397 3.62 8.67 -0.43
CA GLU A 397 2.67 8.72 0.68
C GLU A 397 3.18 9.47 1.93
N HIS A 398 2.53 9.24 3.03
CA HIS A 398 2.83 9.84 4.32
C HIS A 398 3.79 8.98 5.14
N PRO A 399 4.58 9.55 6.06
CA PRO A 399 5.47 8.81 6.94
C PRO A 399 4.77 7.68 7.71
N GLU A 400 3.52 7.90 8.10
CA GLU A 400 2.73 6.93 8.87
C GLU A 400 2.48 5.61 8.10
N LEU A 401 2.52 5.62 6.75
CA LEU A 401 2.48 4.39 5.96
C LEU A 401 3.64 3.46 6.34
N TYR A 402 4.83 4.01 6.38
CA TYR A 402 6.06 3.25 6.68
C TYR A 402 6.10 2.81 8.14
N GLU A 403 5.62 3.64 9.08
CA GLU A 403 5.50 3.27 10.49
C GLU A 403 4.55 2.06 10.69
N VAL A 404 3.44 2.02 9.97
CA VAL A 404 2.52 0.88 9.97
C VAL A 404 3.18 -0.35 9.36
N ALA A 405 3.87 -0.19 8.21
CA ALA A 405 4.56 -1.28 7.53
C ALA A 405 5.69 -1.86 8.40
N ASP A 406 6.47 -1.02 9.10
CA ASP A 406 7.51 -1.43 10.03
C ASP A 406 6.97 -2.32 11.16
N ARG A 407 5.83 -1.92 11.75
CA ARG A 407 5.19 -2.68 12.84
C ARG A 407 4.56 -3.99 12.37
N LEU A 408 4.02 -4.01 11.17
CA LEU A 408 3.30 -5.15 10.62
C LEU A 408 4.20 -6.14 9.88
N GLY A 409 5.38 -5.73 9.44
CA GLY A 409 6.30 -6.57 8.65
C GLY A 409 5.93 -6.65 7.17
N LEU A 410 5.32 -5.60 6.63
CA LEU A 410 5.04 -5.42 5.21
C LEU A 410 6.21 -4.68 4.57
N MET A 411 6.80 -5.22 3.49
CA MET A 411 7.82 -4.50 2.75
C MET A 411 7.20 -3.41 1.88
N VAL A 412 7.90 -2.29 1.73
CA VAL A 412 7.47 -1.17 0.89
C VAL A 412 8.52 -0.93 -0.19
N LEU A 413 8.07 -0.86 -1.44
CA LEU A 413 8.89 -0.48 -2.60
C LEU A 413 8.39 0.87 -3.12
N PRO A 414 8.84 2.00 -2.54
CA PRO A 414 8.48 3.32 -3.01
C PRO A 414 9.14 3.62 -4.34
N GLY A 415 8.47 4.45 -5.14
CA GLY A 415 8.95 4.90 -6.43
C GLY A 415 8.71 6.38 -6.64
N TRP A 416 9.62 7.01 -7.36
CA TRP A 416 9.53 8.39 -7.79
C TRP A 416 8.38 8.59 -8.77
N GLU A 417 8.10 9.82 -9.15
CA GLU A 417 6.95 10.18 -9.97
C GLU A 417 6.82 9.36 -11.25
N CYS A 418 5.58 9.16 -11.71
CA CYS A 418 5.25 8.42 -12.92
C CYS A 418 4.50 9.32 -13.91
N CYS A 419 4.76 9.07 -15.20
CA CYS A 419 3.94 9.48 -16.33
C CYS A 419 3.88 11.01 -16.53
N ASP A 420 4.86 11.74 -16.03
CA ASP A 420 4.97 13.19 -16.11
C ASP A 420 6.38 13.68 -16.49
N LYS A 421 6.61 14.98 -16.49
CA LYS A 421 7.89 15.61 -16.79
C LYS A 421 9.05 15.08 -15.91
N TRP A 422 8.77 14.63 -14.69
CA TRP A 422 9.76 14.35 -13.66
C TRP A 422 10.38 12.97 -13.74
N GLU A 423 9.99 12.14 -14.68
CA GLU A 423 10.79 10.98 -15.07
C GLU A 423 12.12 11.39 -15.77
N ALA A 424 12.31 12.68 -15.99
CA ALA A 424 13.55 13.30 -16.51
C ALA A 424 14.05 12.69 -17.82
N TRP A 425 13.16 12.49 -18.79
CA TRP A 425 13.56 12.01 -20.08
C TRP A 425 12.73 12.63 -21.22
N GLN A 426 13.40 13.04 -22.25
CA GLN A 426 12.85 13.80 -23.38
C GLN A 426 11.89 13.02 -24.29
N TYR A 427 11.82 11.70 -24.13
CA TYR A 427 11.00 10.82 -24.97
C TYR A 427 9.69 10.39 -24.33
N ASN A 428 9.34 10.92 -23.16
CA ASN A 428 8.09 10.59 -22.50
C ASN A 428 6.91 10.91 -23.41
N ASN A 429 6.25 9.86 -23.93
CA ASN A 429 5.15 9.99 -24.87
C ASN A 429 3.81 10.33 -24.20
N ASP A 430 3.74 10.24 -22.88
CA ASP A 430 2.53 10.54 -22.10
C ASP A 430 2.33 12.05 -21.95
N LEU A 431 3.39 12.85 -22.17
CA LEU A 431 3.30 14.31 -22.17
C LEU A 431 2.80 14.85 -23.50
N ALA A 432 1.79 15.72 -23.46
CA ALA A 432 1.30 16.44 -24.65
C ALA A 432 2.37 17.37 -25.25
N VAL A 433 3.17 18.01 -24.40
CA VAL A 433 4.32 18.82 -24.77
C VAL A 433 5.55 18.25 -24.09
N LYS A 434 6.47 17.67 -24.86
CA LYS A 434 7.74 17.15 -24.32
C LYS A 434 8.63 18.31 -23.88
N SER A 435 9.19 18.19 -22.70
CA SER A 435 10.04 19.24 -22.11
C SER A 435 11.21 18.62 -21.38
N ASP A 436 12.42 18.96 -21.81
CA ASP A 436 13.62 18.65 -21.04
C ASP A 436 13.62 19.42 -19.72
N TRP A 437 14.32 18.89 -18.72
CA TRP A 437 14.51 19.63 -17.48
C TRP A 437 15.35 20.88 -17.70
N ALA A 438 14.88 22.00 -17.16
CA ALA A 438 15.66 23.22 -17.04
C ALA A 438 16.61 23.14 -15.83
N VAL A 439 17.58 24.06 -15.76
CA VAL A 439 18.57 24.06 -14.66
C VAL A 439 17.93 24.12 -13.28
N HIS A 440 16.84 24.87 -13.11
CA HIS A 440 16.15 24.97 -11.82
C HIS A 440 15.41 23.68 -11.43
N ASP A 441 14.99 22.84 -12.38
CA ASP A 441 14.30 21.58 -12.11
C ASP A 441 15.21 20.61 -11.33
N TYR A 442 16.50 20.55 -11.69
CA TYR A 442 17.48 19.73 -10.96
C TYR A 442 17.64 20.19 -9.50
N GLY A 443 17.47 21.49 -9.23
CA GLY A 443 17.47 22.03 -7.85
C GLY A 443 16.26 21.53 -7.05
N ILE A 444 15.07 21.54 -7.66
CA ILE A 444 13.83 21.05 -7.04
C ILE A 444 13.93 19.54 -6.76
N ALA A 445 14.39 18.75 -7.74
CA ALA A 445 14.60 17.33 -7.60
C ALA A 445 15.60 16.99 -6.48
N ASN A 446 16.70 17.73 -6.39
CA ASN A 446 17.69 17.56 -5.32
C ASN A 446 17.11 17.82 -3.93
N ALA A 447 16.40 18.95 -3.75
CA ALA A 447 15.76 19.28 -2.48
C ALA A 447 14.74 18.21 -2.07
N SER A 448 13.92 17.78 -3.02
CA SER A 448 12.89 16.76 -2.82
C SER A 448 13.50 15.41 -2.45
N MET A 449 14.49 14.92 -3.20
CA MET A 449 15.11 13.61 -2.93
C MET A 449 15.87 13.61 -1.60
N ARG A 450 16.56 14.70 -1.24
CA ARG A 450 17.24 14.81 0.07
C ARG A 450 16.24 14.73 1.22
N HIS A 451 15.09 15.38 1.10
CA HIS A 451 14.04 15.33 2.11
C HIS A 451 13.45 13.92 2.24
N GLU A 452 13.08 13.31 1.11
CA GLU A 452 12.48 11.97 1.13
C GLU A 452 13.48 10.88 1.56
N ALA A 453 14.72 10.93 1.09
CA ALA A 453 15.75 9.99 1.52
C ALA A 453 16.01 10.08 3.03
N ALA A 454 16.02 11.29 3.61
CA ALA A 454 16.15 11.49 5.05
C ALA A 454 14.95 10.95 5.84
N MET A 455 13.74 11.15 5.33
CA MET A 455 12.51 10.65 5.95
C MET A 455 12.46 9.12 5.94
N LEU A 456 12.86 8.48 4.84
CA LEU A 456 12.71 7.04 4.63
C LEU A 456 13.84 6.20 5.22
N GLN A 457 15.00 6.76 5.45
CA GLN A 457 16.27 6.06 5.72
C GLN A 457 16.22 5.09 6.91
N THR A 458 15.43 5.37 7.94
CA THR A 458 15.36 4.56 9.16
C THR A 458 14.37 3.40 9.12
N HIS A 459 13.47 3.38 8.11
CA HIS A 459 12.38 2.40 8.06
C HIS A 459 12.86 1.00 7.65
N PRO A 460 12.72 -0.02 8.51
CA PRO A 460 13.11 -1.39 8.17
C PRO A 460 12.20 -2.04 7.12
N SER A 461 11.00 -1.53 6.91
CA SER A 461 10.07 -2.02 5.86
C SER A 461 10.53 -1.71 4.43
N LEU A 462 11.47 -0.80 4.22
CA LEU A 462 11.94 -0.48 2.87
C LEU A 462 12.62 -1.67 2.21
N LEU A 463 12.12 -2.06 1.02
CA LEU A 463 12.74 -3.07 0.17
C LEU A 463 13.81 -2.47 -0.73
N GLY A 464 13.54 -1.31 -1.31
CA GLY A 464 14.41 -0.57 -2.21
C GLY A 464 13.77 0.75 -2.56
N PHE A 465 14.34 1.47 -3.54
CA PHE A 465 13.78 2.69 -4.07
C PHE A 465 13.86 2.68 -5.60
N LEU A 466 12.75 2.97 -6.28
CA LEU A 466 12.69 3.11 -7.73
C LEU A 466 12.82 4.60 -8.09
N VAL A 467 13.90 4.99 -8.76
CA VAL A 467 14.10 6.40 -9.17
C VAL A 467 13.38 6.78 -10.45
N GLY A 468 12.73 5.83 -11.08
CA GLY A 468 11.82 5.99 -12.20
C GLY A 468 10.76 4.91 -12.18
N SER A 469 9.70 5.06 -12.97
CA SER A 469 8.62 4.09 -13.14
C SER A 469 8.68 3.48 -14.53
N ASP A 470 7.95 4.02 -15.51
CA ASP A 470 7.95 3.58 -16.91
C ASP A 470 9.31 3.79 -17.56
N TYR A 471 9.95 4.87 -17.17
CA TYR A 471 11.19 5.33 -17.72
C TYR A 471 12.22 5.58 -16.61
N TRP A 472 13.45 5.81 -17.01
CA TRP A 472 14.57 6.06 -16.11
C TRP A 472 14.96 7.56 -16.17
N PRO A 473 15.46 8.13 -15.06
CA PRO A 473 15.95 9.49 -15.06
C PRO A 473 17.22 9.63 -15.92
N ASP A 474 17.48 10.83 -16.42
CA ASP A 474 18.74 11.12 -17.10
C ASP A 474 19.97 10.98 -16.16
N ASP A 475 21.19 11.00 -16.71
CA ASP A 475 22.41 10.78 -15.94
C ASP A 475 22.65 11.89 -14.89
N ASN A 476 22.23 13.14 -15.18
CA ASN A 476 22.37 14.25 -14.24
C ASN A 476 21.39 14.14 -13.06
N ALA A 477 20.10 13.89 -13.34
CA ALA A 477 19.10 13.60 -12.32
C ALA A 477 19.50 12.39 -11.48
N THR A 478 19.99 11.32 -12.12
CA THR A 478 20.49 10.13 -11.42
C THR A 478 21.65 10.45 -10.48
N SER A 479 22.62 11.27 -10.93
CA SER A 479 23.74 11.70 -10.07
C SER A 479 23.23 12.45 -8.84
N ILE A 480 22.29 13.37 -9.01
CA ILE A 480 21.66 14.15 -7.92
C ILE A 480 20.97 13.21 -6.92
N TYR A 481 20.20 12.23 -7.40
CA TYR A 481 19.51 11.27 -6.55
C TYR A 481 20.50 10.40 -5.78
N MET A 482 21.54 9.90 -6.43
CA MET A 482 22.56 9.09 -5.77
C MET A 482 23.35 9.89 -4.73
N ASP A 483 23.63 11.17 -4.97
CA ASP A 483 24.25 12.06 -3.99
C ASP A 483 23.32 12.32 -2.78
N ALA A 484 22.03 12.45 -3.00
CA ALA A 484 21.04 12.57 -1.93
C ALA A 484 21.01 11.29 -1.05
N PHE A 485 20.93 10.10 -1.66
CA PHE A 485 21.00 8.83 -0.93
C PHE A 485 22.34 8.67 -0.16
N LYS A 486 23.45 9.01 -0.78
CA LYS A 486 24.76 8.97 -0.13
C LYS A 486 24.82 9.89 1.08
N SER A 487 24.27 11.10 0.98
CA SER A 487 24.27 12.09 2.06
C SER A 487 23.47 11.63 3.29
N THR A 488 22.48 10.75 3.09
CA THR A 488 21.67 10.16 4.15
C THR A 488 22.17 8.81 4.64
N ASN A 489 23.33 8.32 4.15
CA ASN A 489 23.88 7.00 4.48
C ASN A 489 22.89 5.85 4.13
N TRP A 490 22.25 5.96 3.00
CA TRP A 490 21.26 4.99 2.52
C TRP A 490 21.83 3.58 2.36
N GLN A 491 21.13 2.56 2.87
CA GLN A 491 21.63 1.18 2.88
C GLN A 491 20.80 0.23 1.98
N ASN A 492 19.71 0.69 1.41
CA ASN A 492 18.81 -0.15 0.61
C ASN A 492 19.18 -0.10 -0.88
N PRO A 493 18.77 -1.09 -1.69
CA PRO A 493 18.89 -1.03 -3.15
C PRO A 493 18.21 0.21 -3.74
N VAL A 494 18.84 0.79 -4.76
CA VAL A 494 18.28 1.83 -5.64
C VAL A 494 18.21 1.25 -7.04
N VAL A 495 17.04 1.30 -7.66
CA VAL A 495 16.75 0.69 -8.96
C VAL A 495 16.37 1.77 -9.96
N ALA A 496 16.88 1.67 -11.18
CA ALA A 496 16.76 2.69 -12.21
C ALA A 496 15.31 3.02 -12.58
N SER A 497 14.50 1.99 -12.77
CA SER A 497 13.08 2.11 -13.07
C SER A 497 12.35 0.77 -12.84
N ALA A 498 11.04 0.79 -12.89
CA ALA A 498 10.22 -0.41 -12.82
C ALA A 498 10.12 -1.14 -14.18
N SER A 499 10.88 -0.71 -15.20
CA SER A 499 10.83 -1.25 -16.55
C SER A 499 12.16 -1.83 -17.03
N LYS A 500 12.15 -2.48 -18.20
CA LYS A 500 13.34 -2.94 -18.93
C LYS A 500 13.67 -2.06 -20.14
N ARG A 501 13.03 -0.90 -20.28
CA ARG A 501 13.16 -0.06 -21.47
C ARG A 501 14.59 0.47 -21.66
N SER A 502 15.21 1.01 -20.60
CA SER A 502 16.63 1.35 -20.53
C SER A 502 17.04 1.71 -19.09
N TYR A 503 18.24 2.29 -18.91
CA TYR A 503 18.76 2.65 -17.59
C TYR A 503 19.92 3.67 -17.71
N PRO A 504 20.14 4.51 -16.69
CA PRO A 504 21.32 5.35 -16.60
C PRO A 504 22.56 4.49 -16.30
N ALA A 505 23.72 4.87 -16.85
CA ALA A 505 24.97 4.10 -16.71
C ALA A 505 25.37 3.86 -15.26
N THR A 506 25.11 4.80 -14.36
CA THR A 506 25.48 4.74 -12.94
C THR A 506 24.74 3.62 -12.19
N LEU A 507 23.46 3.34 -12.53
CA LEU A 507 22.64 2.36 -11.83
C LEU A 507 22.62 0.98 -12.50
N GLY A 508 22.81 0.95 -13.83
CA GLY A 508 22.65 -0.27 -14.60
C GLY A 508 21.16 -0.68 -14.76
N PRO A 509 20.89 -1.90 -15.27
CA PRO A 509 19.54 -2.34 -15.59
C PRO A 509 18.65 -2.48 -14.36
N GLY A 510 17.40 -1.98 -14.46
CA GLY A 510 16.38 -2.14 -13.41
C GLY A 510 15.95 -3.58 -13.19
N GLY A 511 16.00 -4.41 -14.23
CA GLY A 511 15.69 -5.84 -14.15
C GLY A 511 14.23 -6.17 -13.85
N MET A 512 13.32 -5.21 -14.07
CA MET A 512 11.90 -5.34 -13.84
C MET A 512 11.12 -5.20 -15.14
N LYS A 513 10.11 -6.02 -15.36
CA LYS A 513 9.24 -5.94 -16.52
C LYS A 513 7.89 -5.34 -16.12
N MET A 514 7.49 -4.29 -16.83
CA MET A 514 6.27 -3.53 -16.59
C MET A 514 5.15 -3.85 -17.62
N ASP A 515 5.48 -4.38 -18.76
CA ASP A 515 4.55 -4.50 -19.89
C ASP A 515 3.46 -5.57 -19.64
N GLY A 516 2.57 -5.34 -18.69
CA GLY A 516 1.36 -6.10 -18.42
C GLY A 516 1.45 -7.64 -18.31
N PRO A 517 0.34 -8.35 -18.53
CA PRO A 517 -0.94 -7.87 -19.04
C PRO A 517 -1.65 -6.95 -18.06
N TYR A 518 -2.49 -6.06 -18.59
CA TYR A 518 -3.32 -5.14 -17.81
C TYR A 518 -4.80 -5.50 -17.87
N ASP A 519 -5.21 -6.28 -18.87
CA ASP A 519 -6.56 -6.81 -18.97
C ASP A 519 -6.56 -8.33 -18.76
N TRP A 520 -7.72 -8.94 -18.85
CA TRP A 520 -7.91 -10.35 -18.55
C TRP A 520 -7.07 -11.25 -19.49
N VAL A 521 -6.38 -12.20 -18.89
CA VAL A 521 -5.75 -13.33 -19.57
C VAL A 521 -6.18 -14.64 -18.91
N PRO A 522 -6.25 -15.74 -19.68
CA PRO A 522 -6.68 -17.02 -19.14
C PRO A 522 -5.66 -17.62 -18.16
N PRO A 523 -6.07 -18.53 -17.25
CA PRO A 523 -5.20 -19.14 -16.25
C PRO A 523 -3.91 -19.76 -16.78
N ASN A 524 -3.96 -20.37 -17.95
CA ASN A 524 -2.79 -21.01 -18.55
C ASN A 524 -1.72 -20.02 -19.06
N TYR A 525 -2.03 -18.73 -19.17
CA TYR A 525 -1.07 -17.69 -19.52
C TYR A 525 0.15 -17.70 -18.59
N TRP A 526 -0.05 -17.86 -17.29
CA TRP A 526 0.99 -17.80 -16.27
C TRP A 526 1.88 -19.06 -16.24
N TYR A 527 1.46 -20.14 -16.90
CA TYR A 527 2.15 -21.42 -16.97
C TYR A 527 2.83 -21.65 -18.32
N ASP A 528 3.03 -20.58 -19.11
CA ASP A 528 3.76 -20.70 -20.36
C ASP A 528 5.16 -21.27 -20.12
N THR A 529 5.44 -22.40 -20.78
CA THR A 529 6.68 -23.18 -20.61
C THR A 529 7.71 -22.92 -21.70
N GLU A 530 7.33 -22.19 -22.74
CA GLU A 530 8.21 -21.79 -23.84
C GLU A 530 8.45 -20.27 -23.76
N PRO A 531 9.26 -19.80 -22.80
CA PRO A 531 9.54 -18.37 -22.69
C PRO A 531 10.29 -17.93 -23.92
N SER A 532 9.69 -17.11 -24.75
CA SER A 532 10.44 -16.27 -25.66
C SER A 532 10.89 -15.02 -24.89
N GLU A 533 12.03 -14.47 -25.22
CA GLU A 533 12.49 -13.22 -24.59
C GLU A 533 11.53 -12.06 -24.85
N ASP A 534 10.69 -12.20 -25.87
CA ASP A 534 9.74 -11.18 -26.33
C ASP A 534 8.31 -11.35 -25.77
N ARG A 535 8.05 -12.38 -24.97
CA ARG A 535 6.75 -12.56 -24.33
C ARG A 535 6.62 -11.72 -23.08
N LEU A 536 5.56 -10.93 -23.07
CA LEU A 536 5.23 -10.06 -21.96
C LEU A 536 4.47 -10.83 -20.89
N GLY A 537 4.65 -10.51 -19.61
CA GLY A 537 3.79 -10.85 -18.51
C GLY A 537 3.79 -12.28 -17.94
N ALA A 538 4.12 -13.33 -18.68
CA ALA A 538 4.16 -14.70 -18.17
C ALA A 538 5.02 -14.87 -16.91
N ALA A 539 4.79 -15.93 -16.12
CA ALA A 539 5.44 -16.13 -14.82
C ALA A 539 6.95 -16.42 -14.92
N PHE A 540 7.73 -15.39 -15.14
CA PHE A 540 9.19 -15.36 -15.07
C PHE A 540 9.69 -13.94 -14.79
N GLY A 541 10.90 -13.80 -14.22
CA GLY A 541 11.52 -12.53 -13.89
C GLY A 541 10.74 -11.75 -12.83
N PHE A 542 11.01 -10.47 -12.72
CA PHE A 542 10.34 -9.56 -11.81
C PHE A 542 9.27 -8.76 -12.54
N GLY A 543 8.01 -9.10 -12.34
CA GLY A 543 6.88 -8.34 -12.88
C GLY A 543 6.51 -7.19 -11.95
N SER A 544 6.81 -5.96 -12.37
CA SER A 544 6.54 -4.76 -11.57
C SER A 544 5.08 -4.29 -11.67
N GLU A 545 4.38 -4.69 -12.74
CA GLU A 545 2.97 -4.40 -13.00
C GLU A 545 2.36 -5.51 -13.83
N LEU A 546 1.65 -6.43 -13.19
CA LEU A 546 1.00 -7.55 -13.86
C LEU A 546 -0.44 -7.72 -13.38
N GLY A 547 -1.41 -7.46 -14.23
CA GLY A 547 -2.82 -7.72 -13.96
C GLY A 547 -3.27 -9.10 -14.48
N ALA A 548 -4.42 -9.56 -14.00
CA ALA A 548 -5.07 -10.80 -14.46
C ALA A 548 -6.55 -10.61 -14.74
N GLY A 549 -7.01 -9.37 -14.80
CA GLY A 549 -8.40 -9.01 -15.03
C GLY A 549 -8.82 -7.79 -14.23
N VAL A 550 -10.09 -7.47 -14.27
CA VAL A 550 -10.60 -6.18 -13.79
C VAL A 550 -10.91 -6.13 -12.30
N GLY A 551 -11.24 -7.24 -11.64
CA GLY A 551 -11.66 -7.27 -10.24
C GLY A 551 -13.03 -6.63 -10.04
N THR A 552 -14.10 -7.39 -10.22
CA THR A 552 -15.48 -6.89 -10.18
C THR A 552 -15.95 -6.67 -8.75
N PRO A 553 -16.32 -5.43 -8.33
CA PRO A 553 -16.91 -5.20 -7.02
C PRO A 553 -18.24 -5.93 -6.82
N GLU A 554 -18.57 -6.27 -5.59
CA GLU A 554 -19.86 -6.86 -5.23
C GLU A 554 -21.01 -5.83 -5.37
N LEU A 555 -22.23 -6.31 -5.56
CA LEU A 555 -23.41 -5.47 -5.84
C LEU A 555 -23.62 -4.37 -4.79
N GLY A 556 -23.33 -4.64 -3.52
CA GLY A 556 -23.43 -3.65 -2.44
C GLY A 556 -22.56 -2.43 -2.67
N SER A 557 -21.36 -2.64 -3.19
CA SER A 557 -20.42 -1.57 -3.55
C SER A 557 -20.83 -0.87 -4.85
N LEU A 558 -21.20 -1.62 -5.88
CA LEU A 558 -21.64 -1.05 -7.17
C LEU A 558 -22.78 -0.04 -7.01
N LYS A 559 -23.76 -0.32 -6.17
CA LYS A 559 -24.90 0.57 -5.89
C LYS A 559 -24.51 1.91 -5.22
N LYS A 560 -23.32 2.01 -4.66
CA LYS A 560 -22.86 3.25 -4.00
C LYS A 560 -22.38 4.31 -5.00
N PHE A 561 -21.97 3.89 -6.21
CA PHE A 561 -21.40 4.81 -7.18
C PHE A 561 -21.96 4.71 -8.60
N LEU A 562 -22.69 3.64 -8.94
CA LEU A 562 -23.32 3.47 -10.25
C LEU A 562 -24.83 3.69 -10.18
N THR A 563 -25.40 4.29 -11.22
CA THR A 563 -26.83 4.32 -11.42
C THR A 563 -27.38 2.92 -11.75
N LYS A 564 -28.69 2.75 -11.65
CA LYS A 564 -29.33 1.50 -12.09
C LYS A 564 -29.05 1.21 -13.57
N GLU A 565 -29.02 2.25 -14.41
CA GLU A 565 -28.73 2.10 -15.84
C GLU A 565 -27.28 1.64 -16.06
N ASP A 566 -26.30 2.24 -15.36
CA ASP A 566 -24.89 1.83 -15.45
C ASP A 566 -24.70 0.36 -15.03
N ILE A 567 -25.38 -0.06 -13.94
CA ILE A 567 -25.36 -1.46 -13.49
C ILE A 567 -25.98 -2.39 -14.52
N ASP A 568 -27.09 -1.99 -15.15
CA ASP A 568 -27.71 -2.75 -16.23
C ASP A 568 -26.81 -2.85 -17.47
N ASP A 569 -26.08 -1.78 -17.79
CA ASP A 569 -25.18 -1.73 -18.94
C ASP A 569 -23.97 -2.66 -18.80
N LEU A 570 -23.52 -2.98 -17.58
CA LEU A 570 -22.43 -3.93 -17.34
C LEU A 570 -22.64 -5.29 -18.04
N TRP A 571 -23.89 -5.76 -18.12
CA TRP A 571 -24.19 -7.06 -18.70
C TRP A 571 -25.09 -7.02 -19.93
N LYS A 572 -25.83 -5.93 -20.16
CA LYS A 572 -26.69 -5.74 -21.34
C LYS A 572 -25.94 -5.12 -22.51
N LYS A 573 -24.89 -4.32 -22.23
CA LYS A 573 -24.06 -3.64 -23.22
C LYS A 573 -22.57 -3.90 -22.93
N PRO A 574 -22.07 -5.12 -23.14
CA PRO A 574 -20.76 -5.56 -22.68
C PRO A 574 -19.57 -4.76 -23.26
N GLU A 575 -19.77 -4.05 -24.37
CA GLU A 575 -18.73 -3.24 -25.02
C GLU A 575 -18.82 -1.74 -24.66
N LYS A 576 -19.81 -1.34 -23.82
CA LYS A 576 -19.95 0.07 -23.44
C LYS A 576 -18.87 0.46 -22.43
N GLY A 577 -18.14 1.55 -22.75
CA GLY A 577 -17.28 2.22 -21.78
C GLY A 577 -18.08 2.85 -20.65
N LEU A 578 -17.54 2.81 -19.45
CA LEU A 578 -18.14 3.37 -18.23
C LEU A 578 -17.14 4.30 -17.56
N TYR A 579 -17.61 5.45 -17.10
CA TYR A 579 -16.75 6.45 -16.47
C TYR A 579 -15.90 5.88 -15.31
N HIS A 580 -16.49 5.01 -14.49
CA HIS A 580 -15.83 4.36 -13.38
C HIS A 580 -14.91 3.19 -13.76
N MET A 581 -14.69 2.93 -15.03
CA MET A 581 -13.59 2.08 -15.48
C MET A 581 -12.28 2.86 -15.44
N SER A 582 -12.23 3.91 -16.24
CA SER A 582 -11.13 4.86 -16.36
C SER A 582 -11.63 6.08 -17.12
N THR A 583 -10.74 7.02 -17.44
CA THR A 583 -11.08 8.13 -18.35
C THR A 583 -11.24 7.61 -19.78
N ASN A 584 -12.06 8.29 -20.58
CA ASN A 584 -12.34 7.89 -21.98
C ASN A 584 -11.16 8.08 -22.95
N VAL A 585 -10.07 8.59 -22.50
CA VAL A 585 -8.80 8.70 -23.24
C VAL A 585 -7.85 7.54 -22.93
N SER A 586 -8.13 6.76 -21.90
CA SER A 586 -7.34 5.61 -21.49
C SER A 586 -7.76 4.33 -22.22
N SER A 587 -6.80 3.44 -22.49
CA SER A 587 -7.04 2.07 -23.00
C SER A 587 -7.86 1.22 -22.04
N PHE A 588 -8.02 1.66 -20.79
CA PHE A 588 -8.74 0.95 -19.73
C PHE A 588 -10.20 1.40 -19.58
N TYR A 589 -10.75 2.07 -20.57
CA TYR A 589 -12.07 2.72 -20.49
C TYR A 589 -13.25 1.74 -20.52
N ASP A 590 -13.12 0.56 -21.11
CA ASP A 590 -14.20 -0.41 -21.25
C ASP A 590 -13.83 -1.80 -20.70
N ARG A 591 -14.82 -2.68 -20.64
CA ARG A 591 -14.65 -4.08 -20.19
C ARG A 591 -14.74 -5.09 -21.33
N LYS A 592 -14.54 -4.66 -22.57
CA LYS A 592 -14.79 -5.50 -23.75
C LYS A 592 -14.00 -6.80 -23.74
N ILE A 593 -12.69 -6.73 -23.51
CA ILE A 593 -11.81 -7.92 -23.49
C ILE A 593 -12.29 -8.89 -22.40
N TYR A 594 -12.54 -8.40 -21.21
CA TYR A 594 -13.00 -9.18 -20.09
C TYR A 594 -14.41 -9.78 -20.34
N ASN A 595 -15.36 -8.97 -20.81
CA ASN A 595 -16.73 -9.41 -21.07
C ASN A 595 -16.79 -10.41 -22.23
N ASP A 596 -16.04 -10.20 -23.32
CA ASP A 596 -15.94 -11.15 -24.42
C ASP A 596 -15.45 -12.53 -23.92
N ALA A 597 -14.43 -12.54 -23.06
CA ALA A 597 -13.92 -13.75 -22.45
C ALA A 597 -14.98 -14.43 -21.57
N LEU A 598 -15.70 -13.66 -20.73
CA LEU A 598 -16.77 -14.18 -19.87
C LEU A 598 -17.88 -14.83 -20.70
N TRP A 599 -18.38 -14.14 -21.74
CA TRP A 599 -19.43 -14.66 -22.62
C TRP A 599 -19.01 -15.94 -23.35
N LYS A 600 -17.80 -15.94 -23.91
CA LYS A 600 -17.29 -17.07 -24.70
C LYS A 600 -16.95 -18.27 -23.83
N ARG A 601 -16.45 -18.06 -22.61
CA ARG A 601 -16.09 -19.13 -21.68
C ARG A 601 -17.30 -19.68 -20.92
N MET A 602 -18.20 -18.83 -20.42
CA MET A 602 -19.25 -19.23 -19.47
C MET A 602 -20.67 -19.11 -20.05
N GLY A 603 -20.80 -18.59 -21.27
CA GLY A 603 -22.08 -18.30 -21.92
C GLY A 603 -22.65 -16.94 -21.47
N ALA A 604 -23.49 -16.34 -22.33
CA ALA A 604 -24.12 -15.05 -22.07
C ALA A 604 -24.85 -15.04 -20.70
N PRO A 605 -24.71 -14.00 -19.89
CA PRO A 605 -25.50 -13.85 -18.66
C PRO A 605 -26.98 -13.68 -18.97
N ASN A 606 -27.82 -14.24 -18.12
CA ASN A 606 -29.30 -14.14 -18.25
C ASN A 606 -29.91 -13.14 -17.25
N SER A 607 -29.14 -12.67 -16.29
CA SER A 607 -29.52 -11.68 -15.27
C SER A 607 -28.29 -10.98 -14.72
N LEU A 608 -28.51 -9.89 -13.96
CA LEU A 608 -27.44 -9.22 -13.23
C LEU A 608 -26.74 -10.16 -12.24
N ASP A 609 -27.52 -10.95 -11.49
CA ASP A 609 -26.98 -11.89 -10.51
C ASP A 609 -26.11 -12.97 -11.19
N ASP A 610 -26.55 -13.48 -12.35
CA ASP A 610 -25.77 -14.44 -13.13
C ASP A 610 -24.48 -13.81 -13.70
N TYR A 611 -24.55 -12.54 -14.16
CA TYR A 611 -23.37 -11.80 -14.60
C TYR A 611 -22.34 -11.65 -13.46
N LEU A 612 -22.80 -11.14 -12.31
CA LEU A 612 -21.91 -10.92 -11.15
C LEU A 612 -21.32 -12.25 -10.63
N MET A 613 -22.12 -13.32 -10.59
CA MET A 613 -21.61 -14.64 -10.19
C MET A 613 -20.52 -15.13 -11.15
N LYS A 614 -20.75 -15.02 -12.47
CA LYS A 614 -19.75 -15.38 -13.49
C LYS A 614 -18.49 -14.51 -13.40
N ALA A 615 -18.66 -13.21 -13.16
CA ALA A 615 -17.55 -12.27 -12.98
C ALA A 615 -16.69 -12.67 -11.77
N GLN A 616 -17.30 -12.95 -10.61
CA GLN A 616 -16.56 -13.39 -9.43
C GLN A 616 -15.81 -14.71 -9.66
N ILE A 617 -16.40 -15.66 -10.41
CA ILE A 617 -15.73 -16.93 -10.78
C ILE A 617 -14.51 -16.67 -11.66
N MET A 618 -14.63 -15.77 -12.65
CA MET A 618 -13.52 -15.42 -13.55
C MET A 618 -12.41 -14.67 -12.84
N ASP A 619 -12.76 -13.70 -12.01
CA ASP A 619 -11.81 -12.90 -11.23
C ASP A 619 -11.03 -13.78 -10.23
N TYR A 620 -11.72 -14.70 -9.54
CA TYR A 620 -11.10 -15.66 -8.63
C TYR A 620 -10.12 -16.59 -9.37
N GLU A 621 -10.54 -17.18 -10.50
CA GLU A 621 -9.70 -18.11 -11.28
C GLU A 621 -8.45 -17.41 -11.83
N ALA A 622 -8.61 -16.19 -12.38
CA ALA A 622 -7.55 -15.43 -13.00
C ALA A 622 -6.47 -15.02 -11.97
N THR A 623 -6.87 -14.42 -10.85
CA THR A 623 -5.93 -14.01 -9.80
C THR A 623 -5.26 -15.20 -9.13
N ARG A 624 -6.01 -16.29 -8.82
CA ARG A 624 -5.41 -17.50 -8.29
C ARG A 624 -4.30 -18.04 -9.20
N ALA A 625 -4.58 -18.17 -10.48
CA ALA A 625 -3.62 -18.73 -11.44
C ALA A 625 -2.37 -17.86 -11.59
N GLN A 626 -2.50 -16.53 -11.50
CA GLN A 626 -1.37 -15.63 -11.54
C GLN A 626 -0.43 -15.83 -10.34
N PHE A 627 -0.97 -15.77 -9.12
CA PHE A 627 -0.17 -15.93 -7.90
C PHE A 627 0.41 -17.34 -7.78
N GLU A 628 -0.35 -18.37 -8.14
CA GLU A 628 0.12 -19.76 -8.19
C GLU A 628 1.24 -19.94 -9.22
N GLY A 629 1.09 -19.42 -10.43
CA GLY A 629 2.08 -19.57 -11.51
C GLY A 629 3.42 -18.93 -11.14
N VAL A 630 3.39 -17.71 -10.61
CA VAL A 630 4.59 -17.01 -10.13
C VAL A 630 5.25 -17.77 -8.98
N SER A 631 4.49 -18.22 -8.00
CA SER A 631 5.00 -18.98 -6.85
C SER A 631 5.55 -20.33 -7.24
N ALA A 632 4.89 -21.06 -8.15
CA ALA A 632 5.34 -22.34 -8.65
C ALA A 632 6.66 -22.25 -9.42
N PHE A 633 6.91 -21.11 -10.09
CA PHE A 633 8.09 -20.93 -10.94
C PHE A 633 9.26 -20.23 -10.26
N TRP A 634 9.22 -20.04 -8.93
CA TRP A 634 10.31 -19.48 -8.14
C TRP A 634 11.67 -20.17 -8.37
N ASN A 635 11.68 -21.49 -8.50
CA ASN A 635 12.92 -22.28 -8.69
C ASN A 635 13.10 -22.86 -10.10
N LYS A 636 12.46 -22.27 -11.11
CA LYS A 636 12.71 -22.63 -12.52
C LYS A 636 14.07 -22.10 -12.98
N LYS A 637 14.54 -22.59 -14.13
CA LYS A 637 15.79 -22.16 -14.76
C LYS A 637 15.82 -20.64 -14.94
N ARG A 638 14.74 -20.05 -15.46
CA ARG A 638 14.46 -18.61 -15.39
C ARG A 638 13.39 -18.42 -14.32
N PRO A 639 13.78 -17.99 -13.10
CA PRO A 639 12.84 -17.91 -11.98
C PRO A 639 11.86 -16.75 -12.13
N ALA A 640 10.66 -16.89 -11.58
CA ALA A 640 9.76 -15.79 -11.31
C ALA A 640 10.19 -15.12 -9.99
N THR A 641 10.87 -14.00 -10.07
CA THR A 641 11.52 -13.36 -8.90
C THR A 641 10.61 -12.38 -8.17
N GLY A 642 9.57 -11.88 -8.84
CA GLY A 642 8.60 -10.98 -8.23
C GLY A 642 7.32 -10.84 -9.03
N LEU A 643 6.26 -10.52 -8.28
CA LEU A 643 4.94 -10.14 -8.79
C LEU A 643 4.43 -8.96 -7.99
N ILE A 644 4.18 -7.85 -8.68
CA ILE A 644 3.34 -6.76 -8.20
C ILE A 644 2.05 -6.79 -9.01
N TYR A 645 0.96 -7.19 -8.34
CA TYR A 645 -0.37 -7.22 -8.95
C TYR A 645 -0.85 -5.79 -9.25
N TRP A 646 -1.35 -5.58 -10.43
CA TRP A 646 -1.88 -4.30 -10.88
C TRP A 646 -3.41 -4.33 -10.96
N MET A 647 -4.13 -3.72 -9.99
CA MET A 647 -3.72 -3.03 -8.76
C MET A 647 -4.37 -3.67 -7.53
N LEU A 648 -3.82 -3.34 -6.34
CA LEU A 648 -4.32 -3.84 -5.06
C LEU A 648 -5.68 -3.25 -4.68
N ASN A 649 -5.81 -1.91 -4.79
CA ASN A 649 -6.95 -1.12 -4.35
C ASN A 649 -7.24 0.02 -5.33
N ASN A 650 -8.31 0.77 -5.10
CA ASN A 650 -8.70 1.90 -5.92
C ASN A 650 -8.49 3.25 -5.23
N ALA A 651 -8.07 4.26 -5.98
CA ALA A 651 -7.97 5.65 -5.53
C ALA A 651 -9.34 6.33 -5.34
N TRP A 652 -10.34 5.85 -6.09
CA TRP A 652 -11.73 6.28 -6.11
C TRP A 652 -12.64 5.09 -6.38
N PRO A 653 -13.97 5.15 -6.19
CA PRO A 653 -14.85 4.04 -6.54
C PRO A 653 -14.70 3.66 -8.01
N SER A 654 -14.17 2.47 -8.31
CA SER A 654 -13.86 2.04 -9.66
C SER A 654 -14.26 0.59 -9.91
N LEU A 655 -14.53 0.27 -11.17
CA LEU A 655 -14.76 -1.07 -11.70
C LEU A 655 -13.46 -1.75 -12.12
N HIS A 656 -12.33 -1.08 -12.03
CA HIS A 656 -11.09 -1.47 -12.64
C HIS A 656 -9.93 -1.37 -11.67
N TRP A 657 -9.26 -2.28 -11.63
CA TRP A 657 -8.32 -3.17 -10.97
C TRP A 657 -8.42 -3.06 -9.45
N ASN A 658 -8.80 -4.15 -8.83
CA ASN A 658 -8.69 -4.26 -7.38
C ASN A 658 -8.70 -5.72 -6.94
N LEU A 659 -8.09 -5.97 -5.77
CA LEU A 659 -8.30 -7.18 -4.98
C LEU A 659 -9.36 -6.95 -3.92
N PHE A 660 -9.44 -5.74 -3.39
CA PHE A 660 -10.55 -5.23 -2.59
C PHE A 660 -10.91 -3.83 -3.07
N ASP A 661 -12.20 -3.51 -3.10
CA ASP A 661 -12.68 -2.28 -3.68
C ASP A 661 -12.43 -1.04 -2.79
N TYR A 662 -12.77 0.14 -3.31
CA TYR A 662 -12.63 1.43 -2.59
C TYR A 662 -13.30 1.44 -1.21
N TYR A 663 -14.39 0.68 -1.05
CA TYR A 663 -15.14 0.56 0.20
C TYR A 663 -14.62 -0.55 1.13
N MET A 664 -13.45 -1.12 0.84
CA MET A 664 -12.83 -2.20 1.61
C MET A 664 -13.59 -3.54 1.53
N ARG A 665 -14.38 -3.77 0.48
CA ARG A 665 -15.06 -5.05 0.28
C ARG A 665 -14.18 -6.03 -0.50
N PRO A 666 -13.73 -7.16 0.10
CA PRO A 666 -13.06 -8.23 -0.63
C PRO A 666 -14.08 -9.00 -1.49
N ALA A 667 -13.66 -9.40 -2.70
CA ALA A 667 -14.47 -10.12 -3.67
C ALA A 667 -13.73 -11.34 -4.23
N GLY A 668 -14.16 -11.92 -5.35
CA GLY A 668 -13.56 -13.13 -5.93
C GLY A 668 -12.07 -12.98 -6.21
N SER A 669 -11.62 -11.83 -6.74
CA SER A 669 -10.21 -11.53 -6.99
C SER A 669 -9.35 -11.62 -5.72
N TYR A 670 -9.85 -11.11 -4.59
CA TYR A 670 -9.17 -11.19 -3.29
C TYR A 670 -8.93 -12.64 -2.87
N PHE A 671 -9.97 -13.46 -2.90
CA PHE A 671 -9.86 -14.85 -2.41
C PHE A 671 -9.11 -15.75 -3.38
N GLY A 672 -9.14 -15.47 -4.69
CA GLY A 672 -8.27 -16.10 -5.66
C GLY A 672 -6.80 -15.83 -5.37
N ALA A 673 -6.43 -14.56 -5.19
CA ALA A 673 -5.08 -14.14 -4.82
C ALA A 673 -4.63 -14.75 -3.48
N LYS A 674 -5.50 -14.71 -2.45
CA LYS A 674 -5.25 -15.29 -1.13
C LYS A 674 -4.93 -16.78 -1.18
N VAL A 675 -5.65 -17.54 -2.00
CA VAL A 675 -5.37 -18.97 -2.18
C VAL A 675 -4.03 -19.17 -2.87
N GLY A 676 -3.75 -18.41 -3.95
CA GLY A 676 -2.53 -18.55 -4.74
C GLY A 676 -1.25 -18.11 -4.02
N ALA A 677 -1.35 -17.20 -3.06
CA ALA A 677 -0.23 -16.64 -2.30
C ALA A 677 -0.03 -17.30 -0.91
N ARG A 678 -0.67 -18.41 -0.62
CA ARG A 678 -0.48 -19.13 0.66
C ARG A 678 0.98 -19.52 0.90
N GLN A 679 1.41 -19.44 2.14
CA GLN A 679 2.79 -19.72 2.53
C GLN A 679 3.25 -21.14 2.19
N GLU A 680 2.38 -22.16 2.39
CA GLU A 680 2.54 -23.51 1.83
C GLU A 680 1.30 -23.88 1.03
N HIS A 681 1.50 -24.31 -0.21
CA HIS A 681 0.41 -24.50 -1.16
C HIS A 681 0.74 -25.58 -2.21
N VAL A 682 -0.30 -26.11 -2.84
CA VAL A 682 -0.16 -26.95 -4.03
C VAL A 682 -0.93 -26.32 -5.18
N ALA A 683 -0.19 -25.86 -6.18
CA ALA A 683 -0.73 -25.25 -7.40
C ALA A 683 -0.88 -26.29 -8.53
N PHE A 684 -1.88 -26.09 -9.38
CA PHE A 684 -2.11 -26.89 -10.59
C PHE A 684 -1.67 -26.16 -11.85
N ASN A 685 -0.70 -26.71 -12.55
CA ASN A 685 -0.27 -26.20 -13.85
C ASN A 685 -1.27 -26.63 -14.95
N TYR A 686 -2.00 -25.67 -15.49
CA TYR A 686 -3.03 -25.89 -16.52
C TYR A 686 -2.47 -26.44 -17.84
N VAL A 687 -1.18 -26.21 -18.15
CA VAL A 687 -0.52 -26.63 -19.39
C VAL A 687 0.03 -28.05 -19.26
N THR A 688 0.92 -28.28 -18.27
CA THR A 688 1.62 -29.56 -18.11
C THR A 688 0.84 -30.61 -17.32
N LYS A 689 -0.26 -30.20 -16.66
CA LYS A 689 -1.06 -31.00 -15.73
C LYS A 689 -0.26 -31.50 -14.51
N GLU A 690 0.79 -30.76 -14.15
CA GLU A 690 1.60 -31.04 -12.97
C GLU A 690 1.08 -30.29 -11.74
N LEU A 691 1.26 -30.88 -10.58
CA LEU A 691 1.06 -30.26 -9.27
C LEU A 691 2.40 -29.77 -8.74
N TYR A 692 2.46 -28.51 -8.33
CA TYR A 692 3.64 -27.87 -7.75
C TYR A 692 3.44 -27.66 -6.25
N LEU A 693 4.32 -28.24 -5.43
CA LEU A 693 4.41 -27.91 -4.01
C LEU A 693 5.22 -26.63 -3.87
N ILE A 694 4.64 -25.64 -3.22
CA ILE A 694 5.18 -24.30 -2.97
C ILE A 694 5.41 -24.14 -1.46
N ASN A 695 6.55 -23.56 -1.07
CA ASN A 695 6.84 -23.19 0.30
C ASN A 695 7.64 -21.89 0.34
N HIS A 696 7.00 -20.80 0.78
CA HIS A 696 7.62 -19.47 0.96
C HIS A 696 8.24 -19.28 2.35
N SER A 697 8.09 -20.23 3.27
CA SER A 697 8.72 -20.17 4.59
C SER A 697 10.22 -20.47 4.51
N ILE A 698 11.02 -19.80 5.33
CA ILE A 698 12.46 -20.03 5.42
C ILE A 698 12.83 -21.13 6.43
N ASP A 699 11.88 -21.66 7.18
CA ASP A 699 12.12 -22.65 8.25
C ASP A 699 11.30 -23.94 8.11
N ARG A 700 10.13 -23.91 7.47
CA ARG A 700 9.26 -25.09 7.34
C ARG A 700 9.86 -26.14 6.43
N ARG A 701 9.94 -27.36 6.93
CA ARG A 701 10.49 -28.54 6.24
C ARG A 701 9.82 -29.81 6.74
N GLY A 702 9.94 -30.90 6.00
CA GLY A 702 9.49 -32.22 6.44
C GLY A 702 8.48 -32.87 5.51
N PRO A 703 7.90 -34.00 5.93
CA PRO A 703 6.91 -34.73 5.15
C PRO A 703 5.65 -33.91 4.88
N ARG A 704 5.07 -34.18 3.72
CA ARG A 704 3.77 -33.60 3.32
C ARG A 704 2.98 -34.65 2.56
N THR A 705 1.66 -34.61 2.70
CA THR A 705 0.75 -35.42 1.90
C THR A 705 -0.11 -34.52 1.03
N VAL A 706 -0.23 -34.91 -0.24
CA VAL A 706 -1.13 -34.23 -1.21
C VAL A 706 -2.24 -35.20 -1.56
N GLN A 707 -3.46 -34.91 -1.13
CA GLN A 707 -4.66 -35.62 -1.55
C GLN A 707 -5.24 -34.93 -2.79
N VAL A 708 -5.48 -35.75 -3.83
CA VAL A 708 -6.01 -35.29 -5.13
C VAL A 708 -7.29 -36.07 -5.41
N ASP A 709 -8.41 -35.37 -5.58
CA ASP A 709 -9.70 -35.97 -5.96
C ASP A 709 -10.24 -35.24 -7.20
N ILE A 710 -10.78 -36.04 -8.13
CA ILE A 710 -11.42 -35.56 -9.35
C ILE A 710 -12.85 -36.01 -9.33
N VAL A 711 -13.77 -35.07 -9.48
CA VAL A 711 -15.23 -35.28 -9.39
C VAL A 711 -15.90 -34.60 -10.58
N GLY A 712 -16.79 -35.31 -11.23
CA GLY A 712 -17.59 -34.76 -12.32
C GLY A 712 -18.70 -33.78 -11.86
N LEU A 713 -19.37 -33.14 -12.79
CA LEU A 713 -20.44 -32.16 -12.51
C LEU A 713 -21.62 -32.77 -11.72
N HIS A 714 -21.88 -34.05 -11.88
CA HIS A 714 -22.97 -34.75 -11.21
C HIS A 714 -22.56 -35.45 -9.92
N GLY A 715 -21.31 -35.21 -9.46
CA GLY A 715 -20.78 -35.73 -8.20
C GLY A 715 -20.09 -37.12 -8.30
N GLU A 716 -20.00 -37.70 -9.50
CA GLU A 716 -19.29 -38.95 -9.70
C GLU A 716 -17.79 -38.81 -9.42
N LYS A 717 -17.24 -39.67 -8.60
CA LYS A 717 -15.82 -39.74 -8.30
C LYS A 717 -15.06 -40.37 -9.47
N LEU A 718 -14.27 -39.58 -10.18
CA LEU A 718 -13.53 -40.02 -11.37
C LEU A 718 -12.15 -40.55 -11.04
N ALA A 719 -11.46 -39.92 -10.06
CA ALA A 719 -10.15 -40.37 -9.60
C ALA A 719 -9.89 -39.90 -8.16
N SER A 720 -9.00 -40.60 -7.49
CA SER A 720 -8.48 -40.23 -6.18
C SER A 720 -7.07 -40.76 -6.05
N THR A 721 -6.13 -39.87 -5.70
CA THR A 721 -4.71 -40.20 -5.57
C THR A 721 -4.14 -39.50 -4.34
N ARG A 722 -3.29 -40.25 -3.61
CA ARG A 722 -2.52 -39.72 -2.49
C ARG A 722 -1.04 -39.72 -2.87
N VAL A 723 -0.38 -38.57 -2.70
CA VAL A 723 1.03 -38.36 -3.04
C VAL A 723 1.78 -37.95 -1.77
N GLU A 724 2.75 -38.77 -1.39
CA GLU A 724 3.69 -38.46 -0.30
C GLU A 724 4.88 -37.68 -0.88
N THR A 725 5.25 -36.61 -0.23
CA THR A 725 6.36 -35.72 -0.65
C THR A 725 7.03 -35.06 0.56
N ARG A 726 7.97 -34.21 0.32
CA ARG A 726 8.63 -33.40 1.37
C ARG A 726 8.69 -31.94 0.93
N THR A 727 8.45 -31.02 1.86
CA THR A 727 8.68 -29.60 1.65
C THR A 727 10.10 -29.21 2.10
N GLU A 728 10.61 -28.17 1.45
CA GLU A 728 11.91 -27.54 1.75
C GLU A 728 11.72 -26.02 1.88
N PRO A 729 12.51 -25.37 2.76
CA PRO A 729 12.41 -23.93 2.97
C PRO A 729 12.62 -23.13 1.68
N ASN A 730 11.76 -22.17 1.44
CA ASN A 730 11.83 -21.23 0.32
C ASN A 730 12.00 -21.92 -1.05
N LYS A 731 11.21 -22.97 -1.27
CA LYS A 731 11.30 -23.84 -2.46
C LYS A 731 9.94 -24.11 -3.07
N SER A 732 9.94 -24.18 -4.42
CA SER A 732 8.84 -24.73 -5.20
C SER A 732 9.34 -25.87 -6.11
N LYS A 733 8.54 -26.92 -6.29
CA LYS A 733 8.89 -28.06 -7.14
C LYS A 733 7.68 -28.83 -7.63
N PRO A 734 7.75 -29.46 -8.82
CA PRO A 734 6.72 -30.39 -9.25
C PRO A 734 6.74 -31.66 -8.35
N VAL A 735 5.57 -32.16 -7.98
CA VAL A 735 5.43 -33.32 -7.09
C VAL A 735 4.61 -34.46 -7.70
N HIS A 736 3.75 -34.16 -8.65
CA HIS A 736 2.93 -35.17 -9.32
C HIS A 736 2.43 -34.64 -10.67
N LYS A 737 2.29 -35.54 -11.63
CA LYS A 737 1.64 -35.23 -12.91
C LYS A 737 0.37 -36.07 -13.02
N LEU A 738 -0.76 -35.37 -13.24
CA LEU A 738 -2.04 -36.03 -13.40
C LEU A 738 -2.07 -36.85 -14.69
N SER A 739 -2.54 -38.10 -14.59
CA SER A 739 -2.81 -38.93 -15.77
C SER A 739 -3.93 -38.30 -16.61
N PRO A 740 -4.01 -38.61 -17.92
CA PRO A 740 -5.13 -38.17 -18.73
C PRO A 740 -6.46 -38.58 -18.08
N LEU A 741 -7.29 -37.54 -17.83
CA LEU A 741 -8.56 -37.72 -17.14
C LEU A 741 -9.54 -38.50 -18.01
N ARG A 742 -10.15 -39.58 -17.49
CA ARG A 742 -11.38 -40.12 -18.04
C ARG A 742 -12.48 -39.11 -17.66
N ARG A 743 -12.87 -38.31 -18.60
CA ARG A 743 -13.87 -37.27 -18.36
C ARG A 743 -15.28 -37.83 -18.44
N ALA A 744 -16.08 -37.54 -17.43
CA ALA A 744 -17.51 -37.83 -17.45
C ALA A 744 -18.29 -36.70 -18.12
N THR A 745 -17.80 -35.43 -18.00
CA THR A 745 -18.48 -34.22 -18.48
C THR A 745 -17.49 -33.27 -19.16
N ASP A 746 -18.00 -32.16 -19.70
CA ASP A 746 -17.14 -31.11 -20.32
C ASP A 746 -16.34 -30.30 -19.30
N VAL A 747 -16.77 -30.30 -18.02
CA VAL A 747 -16.09 -29.63 -16.90
C VAL A 747 -16.06 -30.61 -15.72
N ASP A 748 -14.90 -30.80 -15.14
CA ASP A 748 -14.70 -31.62 -13.93
C ASP A 748 -14.10 -30.73 -12.81
N PHE A 749 -14.30 -31.14 -11.55
CA PHE A 749 -13.68 -30.49 -10.39
C PHE A 749 -12.47 -31.26 -9.91
N LEU A 750 -11.33 -30.58 -9.77
CA LEU A 750 -10.10 -31.11 -9.19
C LEU A 750 -9.92 -30.50 -7.80
N ARG A 751 -10.05 -31.29 -6.75
CA ARG A 751 -9.72 -30.89 -5.38
C ARG A 751 -8.30 -31.34 -5.05
N VAL A 752 -7.50 -30.39 -4.51
CA VAL A 752 -6.15 -30.65 -4.00
C VAL A 752 -6.06 -30.21 -2.56
N VAL A 753 -5.65 -31.10 -1.67
CA VAL A 753 -5.49 -30.82 -0.24
C VAL A 753 -4.07 -31.18 0.18
N LEU A 754 -3.36 -30.21 0.77
CA LEU A 754 -2.03 -30.38 1.36
C LEU A 754 -2.16 -30.53 2.87
N THR A 755 -1.56 -31.59 3.42
CA THR A 755 -1.48 -31.79 4.88
C THR A 755 -0.04 -31.98 5.32
N ASP A 756 0.24 -31.62 6.58
CA ASP A 756 1.50 -31.93 7.25
C ASP A 756 1.52 -33.38 7.79
N GLU A 757 2.57 -33.72 8.54
CA GLU A 757 2.74 -35.08 9.12
C GLU A 757 1.75 -35.37 10.26
N GLU A 758 1.21 -34.36 10.91
CA GLU A 758 0.16 -34.47 11.93
C GLU A 758 -1.24 -34.59 11.31
N GLY A 759 -1.37 -34.46 9.99
CA GLY A 759 -2.64 -34.49 9.26
C GLY A 759 -3.38 -33.16 9.27
N GLN A 760 -2.74 -32.05 9.73
CA GLN A 760 -3.34 -30.72 9.68
C GLN A 760 -3.37 -30.21 8.24
N THR A 761 -4.52 -29.69 7.81
CA THR A 761 -4.66 -29.10 6.49
C THR A 761 -3.92 -27.77 6.40
N LEU A 762 -2.92 -27.68 5.54
CA LEU A 762 -2.15 -26.47 5.25
C LEU A 762 -2.75 -25.66 4.10
N SER A 763 -3.30 -26.36 3.11
CA SER A 763 -3.91 -25.74 1.93
C SER A 763 -4.98 -26.64 1.35
N ARG A 764 -6.05 -26.06 0.86
CA ARG A 764 -7.13 -26.71 0.11
C ARG A 764 -7.52 -25.83 -1.07
N SER A 765 -7.60 -26.40 -2.25
CA SER A 765 -8.07 -25.74 -3.48
C SER A 765 -8.97 -26.64 -4.28
N VAL A 766 -9.94 -26.05 -4.97
CA VAL A 766 -10.76 -26.74 -5.96
C VAL A 766 -10.66 -25.98 -7.29
N TYR A 767 -10.22 -26.68 -8.32
CA TYR A 767 -10.17 -26.17 -9.68
C TYR A 767 -11.34 -26.73 -10.48
N TRP A 768 -11.86 -25.95 -11.39
CA TRP A 768 -12.78 -26.39 -12.44
C TRP A 768 -11.99 -26.49 -13.74
N ILE A 769 -12.05 -27.63 -14.38
CA ILE A 769 -11.18 -27.93 -15.51
C ILE A 769 -12.05 -28.25 -16.72
N ALA A 770 -12.01 -27.39 -17.73
CA ALA A 770 -12.65 -27.64 -19.00
C ALA A 770 -11.93 -28.70 -19.83
N LYS A 771 -12.61 -29.28 -20.81
CA LYS A 771 -12.06 -30.30 -21.72
C LYS A 771 -10.83 -29.84 -22.47
N THR A 772 -10.79 -28.57 -22.83
CA THR A 772 -9.64 -27.90 -23.48
C THR A 772 -9.32 -26.62 -22.72
N ILE A 773 -8.02 -26.25 -22.69
CA ILE A 773 -7.59 -24.94 -22.18
C ILE A 773 -7.76 -23.87 -23.26
N ASP A 774 -7.74 -22.62 -22.83
CA ASP A 774 -7.71 -21.48 -23.72
C ASP A 774 -6.45 -21.52 -24.61
N GLN A 775 -6.56 -21.11 -25.86
CA GLN A 775 -5.44 -21.00 -26.80
C GLN A 775 -5.06 -19.54 -26.98
N LEU A 776 -3.87 -19.21 -26.52
CA LEU A 776 -3.31 -17.85 -26.61
C LEU A 776 -2.78 -17.56 -28.01
N ASP A 777 -2.99 -16.36 -28.48
CA ASP A 777 -2.42 -15.81 -29.71
C ASP A 777 -1.20 -14.94 -29.37
N TRP A 778 -0.06 -15.59 -29.20
CA TRP A 778 1.19 -14.92 -28.85
C TRP A 778 1.72 -14.01 -29.96
N VAL A 779 1.31 -14.22 -31.20
CA VAL A 779 1.75 -13.40 -32.33
C VAL A 779 1.16 -11.98 -32.25
N ASN A 780 -0.08 -11.88 -31.76
CA ASN A 780 -0.78 -10.62 -31.60
C ASN A 780 -0.78 -10.15 -30.13
N SER A 781 0.11 -10.68 -29.31
CA SER A 781 0.33 -10.19 -27.94
C SER A 781 0.95 -8.80 -27.96
N ASP A 782 0.44 -7.91 -27.12
CA ASP A 782 0.99 -6.56 -26.91
C ASP A 782 1.23 -6.27 -25.42
N TRP A 783 1.60 -5.05 -25.10
CA TRP A 783 1.83 -4.60 -23.72
C TRP A 783 0.55 -4.64 -22.86
N PHE A 784 -0.61 -4.58 -23.47
CA PHE A 784 -1.89 -4.46 -22.80
C PHE A 784 -2.48 -5.82 -22.42
N TYR A 785 -2.48 -6.78 -23.37
CA TYR A 785 -3.00 -8.13 -23.16
C TYR A 785 -2.51 -9.10 -24.24
N THR A 786 -2.76 -10.39 -24.03
CA THR A 786 -2.56 -11.44 -25.03
C THR A 786 -3.91 -11.97 -25.50
N PRO A 787 -4.26 -11.82 -26.76
CA PRO A 787 -5.53 -12.31 -27.30
C PRO A 787 -5.70 -13.83 -27.16
N VAL A 788 -6.97 -14.29 -27.14
CA VAL A 788 -7.33 -15.70 -27.10
C VAL A 788 -7.96 -16.09 -28.43
N SER A 789 -7.30 -16.99 -29.17
CA SER A 789 -7.80 -17.49 -30.45
C SER A 789 -8.93 -18.52 -30.31
N ARG A 790 -8.92 -19.29 -29.22
CA ARG A 790 -9.98 -20.22 -28.84
C ARG A 790 -10.14 -20.29 -27.33
N TYR A 791 -11.33 -20.02 -26.86
CA TYR A 791 -11.63 -20.03 -25.43
C TYR A 791 -11.95 -21.42 -24.93
N ALA A 792 -11.59 -21.72 -23.70
CA ALA A 792 -12.06 -22.87 -22.95
C ALA A 792 -13.58 -22.75 -22.71
N ASN A 793 -14.32 -23.86 -22.71
CA ASN A 793 -15.77 -23.86 -22.54
C ASN A 793 -16.16 -24.34 -21.15
N TYR A 794 -16.71 -23.44 -20.36
CA TYR A 794 -17.23 -23.69 -19.01
C TYR A 794 -18.77 -23.58 -18.94
N SER A 795 -19.46 -23.48 -20.06
CA SER A 795 -20.93 -23.31 -20.10
C SER A 795 -21.71 -24.43 -19.40
N ALA A 796 -21.11 -25.63 -19.27
CA ALA A 796 -21.65 -26.77 -18.53
C ALA A 796 -21.89 -26.42 -17.03
N LEU A 797 -21.15 -25.46 -16.44
CA LEU A 797 -21.40 -24.98 -15.08
C LEU A 797 -22.78 -24.32 -14.90
N ASN A 798 -23.43 -23.90 -15.97
CA ASN A 798 -24.80 -23.38 -15.93
C ASN A 798 -25.86 -24.48 -15.77
N GLN A 799 -25.49 -25.76 -15.92
CA GLN A 799 -26.35 -26.94 -15.83
C GLN A 799 -26.16 -27.71 -14.51
N LEU A 800 -25.39 -27.16 -13.56
CA LEU A 800 -25.22 -27.75 -12.24
C LEU A 800 -26.59 -27.96 -11.56
N GLN A 801 -26.81 -29.16 -11.06
CA GLN A 801 -28.02 -29.46 -10.28
C GLN A 801 -27.98 -28.68 -8.95
N PRO A 802 -29.12 -28.26 -8.42
CA PRO A 802 -29.19 -27.59 -7.12
C PRO A 802 -28.50 -28.43 -6.02
N ALA A 803 -27.65 -27.78 -5.25
CA ALA A 803 -26.99 -28.36 -4.08
C ALA A 803 -27.59 -27.80 -2.79
N GLN A 804 -27.73 -28.66 -1.78
CA GLN A 804 -28.19 -28.29 -0.45
C GLN A 804 -27.00 -28.16 0.47
N VAL A 805 -26.73 -26.92 0.92
CA VAL A 805 -25.69 -26.62 1.91
C VAL A 805 -26.35 -26.21 3.22
N THR A 806 -25.94 -26.88 4.30
CA THR A 806 -26.34 -26.49 5.66
C THR A 806 -25.25 -25.60 6.24
N THR A 807 -25.64 -24.50 6.88
CA THR A 807 -24.75 -23.52 7.51
C THR A 807 -24.96 -23.47 9.00
N THR A 808 -23.90 -23.69 9.77
CA THR A 808 -23.92 -23.52 11.24
C THR A 808 -22.89 -22.48 11.63
N VAL A 809 -23.32 -21.46 12.40
CA VAL A 809 -22.44 -20.40 12.90
C VAL A 809 -22.26 -20.55 14.40
N ILE A 810 -21.00 -20.56 14.82
CA ILE A 810 -20.59 -20.67 16.23
C ILE A 810 -19.77 -19.45 16.58
N SER A 811 -20.26 -18.61 17.49
CA SER A 811 -19.51 -17.45 17.98
C SER A 811 -18.35 -17.90 18.86
N THR A 812 -17.16 -17.35 18.61
CA THR A 812 -15.97 -17.60 19.41
C THR A 812 -15.69 -16.39 20.28
N LYS A 813 -15.70 -16.57 21.62
CA LYS A 813 -15.31 -15.51 22.57
C LYS A 813 -13.80 -15.33 22.55
N GLY A 814 -13.34 -14.09 22.36
CA GLY A 814 -11.95 -13.71 22.55
C GLY A 814 -11.12 -13.61 21.27
N GLY A 815 -11.49 -12.70 20.37
CA GLY A 815 -10.57 -12.16 19.38
C GLY A 815 -9.53 -11.24 20.01
N ILE A 816 -8.34 -11.13 19.43
CA ILE A 816 -7.33 -10.14 19.79
C ILE A 816 -7.96 -8.75 19.67
N ASN A 817 -7.84 -7.92 20.71
CA ASN A 817 -8.42 -6.56 20.81
C ASN A 817 -9.95 -6.47 20.90
N GLY A 818 -10.65 -7.51 21.39
CA GLY A 818 -12.10 -7.45 21.62
C GLY A 818 -12.96 -7.49 20.35
N SER A 819 -12.39 -7.95 19.23
CA SER A 819 -13.14 -8.23 18.00
C SER A 819 -13.96 -9.51 18.13
N ASP A 820 -15.17 -9.50 17.54
CA ASP A 820 -16.00 -10.69 17.46
C ASP A 820 -15.45 -11.64 16.39
N GLY A 821 -15.27 -12.90 16.75
CA GLY A 821 -14.91 -13.97 15.85
C GLY A 821 -16.02 -14.99 15.72
N HIS A 822 -16.18 -15.59 14.54
CA HIS A 822 -17.15 -16.66 14.35
C HIS A 822 -16.52 -17.78 13.52
N ASN A 823 -16.90 -19.00 13.83
CA ASN A 823 -16.64 -20.16 12.98
C ASN A 823 -17.93 -20.52 12.23
N VAL A 824 -17.82 -20.69 10.93
CA VAL A 824 -18.90 -21.06 10.03
C VAL A 824 -18.62 -22.46 9.48
N LEU A 825 -19.41 -23.42 9.87
CA LEU A 825 -19.38 -24.77 9.34
C LEU A 825 -20.35 -24.87 8.17
N LEU A 826 -19.84 -25.18 6.99
CA LEU A 826 -20.60 -25.51 5.80
C LEU A 826 -20.61 -27.02 5.60
N GLU A 827 -21.77 -27.60 5.32
CA GLU A 827 -21.92 -29.03 4.97
C GLU A 827 -22.73 -29.15 3.68
N ASN A 828 -22.12 -29.73 2.64
CA ASN A 828 -22.84 -30.09 1.43
C ASN A 828 -23.58 -31.42 1.67
N CYS A 829 -24.89 -31.37 1.87
CA CYS A 829 -25.75 -32.54 2.09
C CYS A 829 -26.14 -33.29 0.80
N SER A 830 -25.71 -32.77 -0.36
CA SER A 830 -26.10 -33.28 -1.67
C SER A 830 -25.09 -34.29 -2.23
N SER A 831 -25.54 -35.09 -3.19
CA SER A 831 -24.67 -35.97 -4.02
C SER A 831 -23.99 -35.24 -5.18
N VAL A 832 -24.19 -33.92 -5.31
CA VAL A 832 -23.59 -33.07 -6.36
C VAL A 832 -22.69 -32.00 -5.72
N PRO A 833 -21.70 -31.46 -6.44
CA PRO A 833 -20.86 -30.38 -5.91
C PRO A 833 -21.66 -29.11 -5.63
N ALA A 834 -21.40 -28.46 -4.50
CA ALA A 834 -21.87 -27.12 -4.22
C ALA A 834 -20.80 -26.12 -4.68
N PHE A 835 -21.04 -25.46 -5.81
CA PHE A 835 -20.06 -24.70 -6.53
C PHE A 835 -20.07 -23.21 -6.14
N PHE A 836 -18.89 -22.70 -5.83
CA PHE A 836 -18.57 -21.30 -5.64
C PHE A 836 -19.44 -20.65 -4.56
N VAL A 837 -19.46 -21.23 -3.36
CA VAL A 837 -20.22 -20.78 -2.20
C VAL A 837 -19.51 -19.57 -1.58
N SER A 838 -20.18 -18.43 -1.58
CA SER A 838 -19.68 -17.18 -0.98
C SER A 838 -20.42 -16.84 0.31
N LEU A 839 -19.66 -16.25 1.25
CA LEU A 839 -20.14 -15.81 2.56
C LEU A 839 -19.97 -14.31 2.71
N ASN A 840 -20.91 -13.66 3.33
CA ASN A 840 -20.87 -12.25 3.65
C ASN A 840 -21.31 -12.00 5.09
N LEU A 841 -20.55 -11.20 5.83
CA LEU A 841 -20.90 -10.75 7.17
C LEU A 841 -21.72 -9.46 7.06
N VAL A 842 -22.92 -9.45 7.61
CA VAL A 842 -23.84 -8.31 7.50
C VAL A 842 -24.37 -7.87 8.85
N ASP A 843 -24.72 -6.59 8.93
CA ASP A 843 -25.40 -5.98 10.06
C ASP A 843 -26.92 -6.26 10.08
N GLY A 844 -27.63 -5.65 11.04
CA GLY A 844 -29.09 -5.80 11.17
C GLY A 844 -29.90 -5.19 10.01
N ALA A 845 -29.31 -4.33 9.20
CA ALA A 845 -29.92 -3.67 8.03
C ALA A 845 -29.44 -4.27 6.70
N ASP A 846 -28.76 -5.42 6.72
CA ASP A 846 -28.14 -6.08 5.56
C ASP A 846 -26.97 -5.29 4.94
N GLY A 847 -26.39 -4.33 5.66
CA GLY A 847 -25.17 -3.63 5.29
C GLY A 847 -23.93 -4.51 5.53
N ASP A 848 -22.92 -4.34 4.67
CA ASP A 848 -21.65 -5.06 4.80
C ASP A 848 -20.93 -4.63 6.08
N VAL A 849 -20.42 -5.58 6.87
CA VAL A 849 -19.56 -5.34 8.04
C VAL A 849 -18.11 -5.41 7.61
N LEU A 850 -17.44 -4.26 7.51
CA LEU A 850 -16.09 -4.10 6.98
C LEU A 850 -15.17 -3.32 7.94
N PRO A 851 -13.86 -3.56 7.99
CA PRO A 851 -13.15 -4.63 7.26
C PRO A 851 -13.48 -6.03 7.80
N VAL A 852 -13.44 -7.03 6.91
CA VAL A 852 -13.75 -8.42 7.24
C VAL A 852 -12.66 -9.38 6.77
N PHE A 853 -12.27 -10.33 7.64
CA PHE A 853 -11.22 -11.30 7.38
C PHE A 853 -11.80 -12.73 7.47
N TRP A 854 -12.02 -13.33 6.31
CA TRP A 854 -12.41 -14.75 6.19
C TRP A 854 -11.17 -15.61 6.01
N SER A 855 -11.09 -16.77 6.66
CA SER A 855 -10.00 -17.73 6.43
C SER A 855 -9.95 -18.24 4.98
N ASP A 856 -11.12 -18.37 4.36
CA ASP A 856 -11.31 -18.63 2.93
C ASP A 856 -12.74 -18.21 2.54
N ASN A 857 -13.02 -18.05 1.24
CA ASN A 857 -14.36 -17.70 0.75
C ASN A 857 -14.50 -18.12 -0.72
N TYR A 858 -15.70 -18.04 -1.30
CA TYR A 858 -16.00 -18.50 -2.66
C TYR A 858 -15.58 -19.97 -2.86
N VAL A 859 -15.86 -20.78 -1.86
CA VAL A 859 -15.42 -22.18 -1.79
C VAL A 859 -16.32 -23.12 -2.57
N THR A 860 -15.74 -24.19 -3.08
CA THR A 860 -16.49 -25.29 -3.70
C THR A 860 -16.42 -26.51 -2.79
N LEU A 861 -17.57 -27.08 -2.42
CA LEU A 861 -17.65 -28.27 -1.59
C LEU A 861 -18.03 -29.48 -2.48
N LEU A 862 -17.24 -30.52 -2.40
CA LEU A 862 -17.57 -31.81 -3.05
C LEU A 862 -18.77 -32.46 -2.36
N PRO A 863 -19.41 -33.50 -2.96
CA PRO A 863 -20.51 -34.21 -2.32
C PRO A 863 -20.16 -34.65 -0.90
N HIS A 864 -21.07 -34.36 0.06
CA HIS A 864 -20.96 -34.72 1.48
C HIS A 864 -19.74 -34.14 2.23
N GLU A 865 -19.07 -33.14 1.66
CA GLU A 865 -17.93 -32.47 2.28
C GLU A 865 -18.39 -31.47 3.35
N LYS A 866 -17.63 -31.44 4.47
CA LYS A 866 -17.75 -30.44 5.52
C LYS A 866 -16.52 -29.53 5.49
N LEU A 867 -16.74 -28.21 5.62
CA LEU A 867 -15.68 -27.23 5.64
C LEU A 867 -15.95 -26.19 6.73
N SER A 868 -14.99 -26.01 7.62
CA SER A 868 -15.05 -24.97 8.65
C SER A 868 -14.25 -23.75 8.19
N LEU A 869 -14.87 -22.58 8.24
CA LEU A 869 -14.28 -21.29 7.90
C LEU A 869 -14.37 -20.38 9.13
N SER A 870 -13.33 -19.60 9.38
CA SER A 870 -13.37 -18.56 10.40
C SER A 870 -13.55 -17.19 9.78
N VAL A 871 -14.26 -16.31 10.51
CA VAL A 871 -14.40 -14.89 10.16
C VAL A 871 -14.10 -14.01 11.36
N LYS A 872 -13.44 -12.89 11.11
CA LYS A 872 -13.17 -11.83 12.07
C LYS A 872 -13.52 -10.49 11.44
N SER A 873 -14.03 -9.56 12.23
CA SER A 873 -14.22 -8.17 11.84
C SER A 873 -13.74 -7.26 12.95
N GLN A 874 -13.17 -6.11 12.59
CA GLN A 874 -12.80 -5.06 13.54
C GLN A 874 -14.00 -4.16 13.89
N THR A 875 -15.05 -4.19 13.06
CA THR A 875 -16.27 -3.42 13.24
C THR A 875 -17.29 -4.24 14.02
N LYS A 876 -17.91 -3.63 15.01
CA LYS A 876 -19.01 -4.23 15.79
C LYS A 876 -20.33 -4.11 15.02
N GLY A 877 -21.32 -4.95 15.39
CA GLY A 877 -22.67 -4.86 14.84
C GLY A 877 -23.00 -5.93 13.80
N ALA A 878 -22.12 -6.90 13.61
CA ALA A 878 -22.47 -8.08 12.82
C ALA A 878 -23.70 -8.79 13.39
N ALA A 879 -24.68 -9.09 12.52
CA ALA A 879 -25.94 -9.71 12.91
C ALA A 879 -26.18 -11.07 12.24
N ALA A 880 -25.62 -11.27 11.05
CA ALA A 880 -25.84 -12.52 10.31
C ALA A 880 -24.71 -12.81 9.32
N VAL A 881 -24.62 -14.07 8.91
CA VAL A 881 -23.86 -14.52 7.74
C VAL A 881 -24.85 -14.81 6.61
N GLN A 882 -24.65 -14.13 5.47
CA GLN A 882 -25.33 -14.44 4.22
C GLN A 882 -24.50 -15.48 3.47
N VAL A 883 -25.15 -16.49 2.91
CA VAL A 883 -24.55 -17.59 2.16
C VAL A 883 -25.25 -17.69 0.81
N ARG A 884 -24.49 -17.79 -0.29
CA ARG A 884 -25.02 -18.03 -1.64
C ARG A 884 -23.98 -18.80 -2.46
N GLY A 885 -24.39 -19.45 -3.54
CA GLY A 885 -23.48 -20.10 -4.45
C GLY A 885 -24.08 -20.22 -5.86
N LYS A 886 -23.28 -20.68 -6.83
CA LYS A 886 -23.75 -20.80 -8.24
C LYS A 886 -24.98 -21.72 -8.35
N ASN A 887 -25.00 -22.82 -7.59
CA ASN A 887 -26.09 -23.79 -7.53
C ASN A 887 -26.61 -24.01 -6.09
N VAL A 888 -26.35 -23.05 -5.19
CA VAL A 888 -26.82 -23.06 -3.79
C VAL A 888 -27.78 -21.90 -3.59
N SER A 889 -28.95 -22.17 -3.06
CA SER A 889 -29.95 -21.13 -2.76
C SER A 889 -29.44 -20.17 -1.69
N PRO A 890 -29.70 -18.87 -1.82
CA PRO A 890 -29.33 -17.90 -0.80
C PRO A 890 -29.94 -18.22 0.57
N GLU A 891 -29.15 -18.11 1.62
CA GLU A 891 -29.55 -18.28 3.02
C GLU A 891 -28.97 -17.14 3.87
N LYS A 892 -29.68 -16.76 4.94
CA LYS A 892 -29.20 -15.82 5.96
C LYS A 892 -29.27 -16.48 7.33
N VAL A 893 -28.13 -16.67 7.96
CA VAL A 893 -27.98 -17.33 9.28
C VAL A 893 -27.64 -16.28 10.33
N ALA A 894 -28.51 -16.11 11.33
CA ALA A 894 -28.30 -15.15 12.42
C ALA A 894 -27.09 -15.57 13.30
N LEU A 895 -26.32 -14.58 13.73
CA LEU A 895 -25.30 -14.75 14.77
C LEU A 895 -25.96 -14.90 16.13
N LYS A 896 -25.53 -15.90 16.91
CA LYS A 896 -26.05 -16.18 18.26
C LYS A 896 -25.08 -15.64 19.32
#